data_f59b2adfabb12ec78affb1cc5bb28bef
#
_entry.id   f59b2adfabb12ec78affb1cc5bb28bef
#
_cell.length_a   1.000
_cell.length_b   1.000
_cell.length_c   1.000
_cell.angle_alpha   90.00
_cell.angle_beta   90.00
_cell.angle_gamma   90.00
#
_symmetry.space_group_name_H-M   'P 1'
#
loop_
_entity.id
_entity.type
_entity.pdbx_description
1 polymer ?
#
loop_
_entity_poly.entity_id
_entity_poly.type
_entity_poly.pdbx_seq_one_letter_code
_entity_poly.pdbx_strand_id
1 'polypeptide(L)'
;MANRFPLILNTSSHQIQELAATDTLDLTGSGLNLTGITTFSTSAELNLGGGTNINTGTRGDILFYNSSGQISKLSLGASGQILKSNGTDLVYGSSGSAVNVYYVSKNGVDASGRGGGVDTAFASIKYAVANIGTPTATNPAIIFVKAGTYEEAQLPIVVPAHTTIAGDSIRATVIKPASGLDSGGSIQNNRSTLFKMSNATVLQDVVMDGMGGYTPGSPAHKPESATIGGIYLALNNASPVSTKSPYIYNCTSFGNGATGAVLDGSVHASGNRSMLFHTYTAVHSDGLGIFLKANANAEMISTFTYYCQVGFAAIGGSKIRSLNSSNAYGEYAVYSAGFDAGETANTGTVKGTMLVYTNVLSTSFQDGETITGGTSGATAKVVNVQAEPKRIYIVNKSGTFQASETVTGGTSGATATLTSGTVEVNQSGRVLVTIFASIPTAGDSLQFNSTDGNAFQIQSVSTVTISGQAYRVIIFSTSRATAVAADVGLTVRKEFSLVRLTGHDFLQVGTGGTDTTNWPNNPTQNPNQSYQVMTNETDPGRVYYTATDDLGNFYVGDQFKVDQATGNVTLDASAFNLSGLESLRLGSVGGLIGASVNEFSTDGTLSQNSNTKVPTQNAVKTYVDGQIAGLNADKIIEGDTSVETIDSGSDGNIQFKINAQMKLQVDSGGNTIPGADNASNLGSSTKRWANIYAADMHYSNQGDKNSVDGTWGSYTIQEGENDLFLLNNRNGKKYKFNLTEVN
;
A
#
# COMPACT_ATOMS: atom_id res chain seq x y z
N MET A 1 -74.67 13.92 -57.76
CA MET A 1 -74.24 15.22 -58.37
C MET A 1 -73.80 14.85 -59.79
N ALA A 2 -74.36 15.54 -60.76
CA ALA A 2 -74.00 15.28 -62.15
C ALA A 2 -72.53 15.65 -62.37
N ASN A 3 -71.74 14.74 -63.02
CA ASN A 3 -70.38 15.06 -63.44
C ASN A 3 -70.43 16.26 -64.36
N ARG A 4 -69.74 17.32 -64.02
CA ARG A 4 -69.51 18.46 -64.90
C ARG A 4 -68.12 18.31 -65.54
N PHE A 5 -68.10 18.31 -66.84
CA PHE A 5 -66.84 18.25 -67.59
C PHE A 5 -66.31 19.68 -67.83
N PRO A 6 -65.01 19.89 -67.89
CA PRO A 6 -64.48 21.21 -68.25
C PRO A 6 -64.95 21.62 -69.63
N LEU A 7 -65.32 22.88 -69.73
CA LEU A 7 -65.73 23.47 -71.02
C LEU A 7 -64.57 24.19 -71.70
N ILE A 8 -64.37 23.90 -72.97
CA ILE A 8 -63.40 24.59 -73.81
C ILE A 8 -64.02 25.39 -74.88
N LEU A 9 -63.42 26.50 -75.32
CA LEU A 9 -63.80 27.25 -76.46
C LEU A 9 -63.19 26.67 -77.77
N ASN A 10 -64.04 26.08 -78.60
CA ASN A 10 -63.62 25.67 -79.93
C ASN A 10 -63.47 26.91 -80.82
N THR A 11 -62.23 27.28 -81.04
CA THR A 11 -61.97 28.57 -81.80
C THR A 11 -62.34 28.48 -83.28
N SER A 12 -62.43 27.29 -83.83
CA SER A 12 -62.86 27.11 -85.22
C SER A 12 -64.36 27.17 -85.45
N SER A 13 -65.19 26.79 -84.44
CA SER A 13 -66.61 26.86 -84.57
C SER A 13 -67.23 27.98 -83.67
N HIS A 14 -66.45 28.71 -82.92
CA HIS A 14 -66.88 29.76 -81.94
C HIS A 14 -67.88 29.25 -80.95
N GLN A 15 -67.86 27.96 -80.60
CA GLN A 15 -68.79 27.33 -79.65
C GLN A 15 -68.06 26.86 -78.41
N ILE A 16 -68.68 27.00 -77.27
CA ILE A 16 -68.23 26.35 -76.03
C ILE A 16 -68.70 24.92 -76.06
N GLN A 17 -67.84 23.98 -75.93
CA GLN A 17 -68.09 22.53 -75.91
C GLN A 17 -67.45 21.84 -74.74
N GLU A 18 -67.93 20.69 -74.37
CA GLU A 18 -67.25 19.86 -73.38
C GLU A 18 -66.01 19.22 -74.01
N LEU A 19 -64.95 19.09 -73.19
CA LEU A 19 -63.76 18.37 -73.58
C LEU A 19 -64.07 16.91 -73.85
N ALA A 20 -63.70 16.39 -75.04
CA ALA A 20 -63.97 15.03 -75.33
C ALA A 20 -63.20 14.07 -74.40
N ALA A 21 -63.75 12.88 -74.15
CA ALA A 21 -63.15 11.94 -73.22
C ALA A 21 -61.71 11.45 -73.58
N THR A 22 -61.27 11.73 -74.85
CA THR A 22 -59.92 11.40 -75.35
C THR A 22 -58.96 12.58 -75.38
N ASP A 23 -59.49 13.79 -75.08
CA ASP A 23 -58.66 15.02 -75.16
C ASP A 23 -58.06 15.34 -73.83
N THR A 24 -56.91 15.99 -73.84
CA THR A 24 -56.21 16.47 -72.67
C THR A 24 -56.41 17.96 -72.52
N LEU A 25 -56.68 18.42 -71.29
CA LEU A 25 -56.70 19.83 -70.95
C LEU A 25 -55.25 20.30 -70.74
N ASP A 26 -54.73 21.10 -71.72
CA ASP A 26 -53.45 21.72 -71.57
C ASP A 26 -53.58 23.00 -70.68
N LEU A 27 -52.96 22.93 -69.53
CA LEU A 27 -52.89 24.03 -68.59
C LEU A 27 -51.48 24.63 -68.56
N THR A 28 -50.69 24.46 -69.62
CA THR A 28 -49.33 25.03 -69.67
C THR A 28 -49.36 26.55 -69.49
N GLY A 29 -48.71 27.02 -68.45
CA GLY A 29 -48.67 28.44 -68.05
C GLY A 29 -49.85 28.91 -67.16
N SER A 30 -50.75 28.01 -66.75
CA SER A 30 -51.86 28.29 -65.85
C SER A 30 -51.76 27.47 -64.55
N GLY A 31 -51.95 28.09 -63.40
CA GLY A 31 -51.98 27.38 -62.11
C GLY A 31 -53.31 26.61 -61.97
N LEU A 32 -53.27 25.34 -61.68
CA LEU A 32 -54.43 24.55 -61.28
C LEU A 32 -54.67 24.66 -59.77
N ASN A 33 -55.74 25.34 -59.37
CA ASN A 33 -56.14 25.43 -57.96
C ASN A 33 -57.16 24.28 -57.65
N LEU A 34 -56.71 23.24 -56.90
CA LEU A 34 -57.47 22.08 -56.53
C LEU A 34 -58.03 22.18 -55.09
N THR A 35 -58.34 23.37 -54.61
CA THR A 35 -58.93 23.54 -53.25
C THR A 35 -60.28 22.82 -53.15
N GLY A 36 -60.39 21.88 -52.19
CA GLY A 36 -61.58 21.09 -51.90
C GLY A 36 -61.67 19.71 -52.50
N ILE A 37 -60.62 19.24 -53.18
CA ILE A 37 -60.54 17.86 -53.63
C ILE A 37 -60.02 17.01 -52.50
N THR A 38 -60.84 16.16 -51.86
CA THR A 38 -60.49 15.31 -50.74
C THR A 38 -60.15 13.85 -51.16
N THR A 39 -60.43 13.49 -52.40
CA THR A 39 -60.13 12.16 -52.92
C THR A 39 -59.74 12.21 -54.38
N PHE A 40 -58.59 11.70 -54.72
CA PHE A 40 -58.24 11.31 -56.07
C PHE A 40 -58.80 9.89 -56.29
N SER A 41 -59.48 9.64 -57.43
CA SER A 41 -59.89 8.27 -57.75
C SER A 41 -58.66 7.43 -58.05
N THR A 42 -58.78 6.13 -57.81
CA THR A 42 -57.71 5.13 -57.74
C THR A 42 -56.82 4.95 -58.98
N SER A 43 -56.86 5.88 -59.95
CA SER A 43 -56.07 5.80 -61.22
C SER A 43 -55.48 7.09 -61.73
N ALA A 44 -55.61 8.22 -60.97
CA ALA A 44 -55.01 9.47 -61.42
C ALA A 44 -53.56 9.55 -60.97
N GLU A 45 -52.66 9.44 -61.90
CA GLU A 45 -51.24 9.74 -61.67
C GLU A 45 -51.09 11.25 -61.49
N LEU A 46 -50.67 11.71 -60.29
CA LEU A 46 -50.16 13.05 -60.12
C LEU A 46 -48.74 13.09 -60.65
N ASN A 47 -48.57 13.42 -61.92
CA ASN A 47 -47.27 13.64 -62.51
C ASN A 47 -46.75 15.04 -62.17
N LEU A 48 -45.94 15.15 -61.17
CA LEU A 48 -45.36 16.43 -60.69
C LEU A 48 -44.11 16.84 -61.54
N GLY A 49 -44.15 16.65 -62.84
CA GLY A 49 -43.14 17.13 -63.80
C GLY A 49 -41.79 16.37 -63.67
N GLY A 50 -41.48 15.58 -64.71
CA GLY A 50 -40.14 14.99 -64.80
C GLY A 50 -40.05 13.49 -64.80
N GLY A 51 -41.14 12.78 -65.09
CA GLY A 51 -41.00 11.38 -65.51
C GLY A 51 -40.90 10.32 -64.40
N THR A 52 -41.04 10.67 -63.15
CA THR A 52 -41.04 9.68 -62.08
C THR A 52 -42.47 9.40 -61.63
N ASN A 53 -42.95 8.22 -61.97
CA ASN A 53 -44.27 7.72 -61.56
C ASN A 53 -44.27 7.41 -60.08
N ILE A 54 -44.85 8.27 -59.25
CA ILE A 54 -44.98 8.09 -57.78
C ILE A 54 -46.19 7.21 -57.40
N ASN A 55 -46.90 6.72 -58.42
CA ASN A 55 -48.17 5.99 -58.20
C ASN A 55 -48.01 4.51 -57.79
N THR A 56 -46.80 4.00 -57.76
CA THR A 56 -46.52 2.63 -57.32
C THR A 56 -45.74 2.61 -56.00
N GLY A 57 -46.25 3.33 -54.97
CA GLY A 57 -45.67 3.31 -53.62
C GLY A 57 -45.99 1.99 -52.91
N THR A 58 -45.01 1.43 -52.27
CA THR A 58 -45.17 0.33 -51.33
C THR A 58 -45.23 0.91 -49.92
N ARG A 59 -45.90 0.21 -49.00
CA ARG A 59 -45.97 0.68 -47.62
C ARG A 59 -44.54 0.88 -47.04
N GLY A 60 -44.26 2.10 -46.61
CA GLY A 60 -42.97 2.48 -46.03
C GLY A 60 -42.01 3.20 -46.96
N ASP A 61 -42.34 3.36 -48.25
CA ASP A 61 -41.56 4.20 -49.18
C ASP A 61 -41.57 5.68 -48.74
N ILE A 62 -40.51 6.39 -49.02
CA ILE A 62 -40.33 7.82 -48.68
C ILE A 62 -40.18 8.60 -49.99
N LEU A 63 -40.90 9.72 -50.10
CA LEU A 63 -40.72 10.69 -51.20
C LEU A 63 -39.68 11.75 -50.77
N PHE A 64 -38.75 12.05 -51.63
CA PHE A 64 -37.72 13.05 -51.39
C PHE A 64 -37.37 13.80 -52.69
N TYR A 65 -36.75 15.00 -52.60
CA TYR A 65 -36.21 15.69 -53.76
C TYR A 65 -34.83 15.17 -54.05
N ASN A 66 -34.61 14.68 -55.27
CA ASN A 66 -33.32 14.23 -55.76
C ASN A 66 -32.38 15.41 -56.15
N SER A 67 -31.16 15.11 -56.59
CA SER A 67 -30.16 16.12 -57.00
C SER A 67 -30.58 17.01 -58.15
N SER A 68 -31.64 16.65 -58.88
CA SER A 68 -32.22 17.47 -59.97
C SER A 68 -33.41 18.31 -59.50
N GLY A 69 -33.69 18.31 -58.15
CA GLY A 69 -34.84 19.03 -57.62
C GLY A 69 -36.19 18.38 -57.91
N GLN A 70 -36.22 17.17 -58.39
CA GLN A 70 -37.46 16.43 -58.73
C GLN A 70 -37.84 15.48 -57.56
N ILE A 71 -39.12 15.29 -57.36
CA ILE A 71 -39.63 14.32 -56.41
C ILE A 71 -39.24 12.91 -56.90
N SER A 72 -38.56 12.19 -56.02
CA SER A 72 -38.11 10.82 -56.26
C SER A 72 -38.61 9.93 -55.10
N LYS A 73 -38.69 8.64 -55.38
CA LYS A 73 -39.13 7.64 -54.42
C LYS A 73 -37.93 6.86 -53.89
N LEU A 74 -37.77 6.83 -52.60
CA LEU A 74 -36.89 5.92 -51.92
C LEU A 74 -37.70 4.74 -51.39
N SER A 75 -37.50 3.57 -51.97
CA SER A 75 -38.15 2.34 -51.49
C SER A 75 -37.69 1.97 -50.09
N LEU A 76 -38.59 1.35 -49.31
CA LEU A 76 -38.28 0.90 -47.94
C LEU A 76 -37.01 0.02 -47.96
N GLY A 77 -36.07 0.35 -47.11
CA GLY A 77 -34.84 -0.43 -46.89
C GLY A 77 -35.10 -1.81 -46.33
N ALA A 78 -34.13 -2.69 -46.43
CA ALA A 78 -34.18 -4.01 -45.81
C ALA A 78 -34.26 -3.89 -44.27
N SER A 79 -34.73 -4.92 -43.60
CA SER A 79 -34.78 -4.96 -42.13
C SER A 79 -33.41 -4.66 -41.52
N GLY A 80 -33.39 -3.73 -40.56
CA GLY A 80 -32.14 -3.29 -39.88
C GLY A 80 -31.39 -2.16 -40.59
N GLN A 81 -31.86 -1.67 -41.77
CA GLN A 81 -31.28 -0.47 -42.39
C GLN A 81 -31.92 0.79 -41.79
N ILE A 82 -31.12 1.83 -41.68
CA ILE A 82 -31.54 3.19 -41.26
C ILE A 82 -31.53 4.12 -42.46
N LEU A 83 -32.41 5.12 -42.46
CA LEU A 83 -32.37 6.24 -43.36
C LEU A 83 -31.19 7.13 -43.00
N LYS A 84 -30.34 7.39 -43.96
CA LYS A 84 -29.16 8.27 -43.79
C LYS A 84 -28.89 9.09 -45.04
N SER A 85 -28.09 10.15 -44.92
CA SER A 85 -27.57 10.88 -46.05
C SER A 85 -26.24 10.30 -46.52
N ASN A 86 -26.02 10.21 -47.83
CA ASN A 86 -24.71 9.89 -48.40
C ASN A 86 -23.89 11.17 -48.70
N GLY A 87 -24.36 12.33 -48.28
CA GLY A 87 -23.79 13.64 -48.56
C GLY A 87 -24.48 14.36 -49.72
N THR A 88 -25.27 13.65 -50.53
CA THR A 88 -26.03 14.18 -51.66
C THR A 88 -27.51 13.84 -51.54
N ASP A 89 -27.83 12.57 -51.35
CA ASP A 89 -29.21 12.08 -51.33
C ASP A 89 -29.53 11.32 -50.02
N LEU A 90 -30.83 11.09 -49.80
CA LEU A 90 -31.31 10.13 -48.77
C LEU A 90 -31.14 8.70 -49.29
N VAL A 91 -30.52 7.87 -48.52
CA VAL A 91 -30.32 6.44 -48.82
C VAL A 91 -30.60 5.58 -47.59
N TYR A 92 -31.04 4.34 -47.80
CA TYR A 92 -31.00 3.35 -46.72
C TYR A 92 -29.61 2.68 -46.71
N GLY A 93 -29.07 2.53 -45.54
CA GLY A 93 -27.84 1.80 -45.33
C GLY A 93 -27.84 1.15 -43.96
N SER A 94 -26.92 0.25 -43.70
CA SER A 94 -26.68 -0.23 -42.35
C SER A 94 -26.52 0.99 -41.42
N SER A 95 -27.16 0.92 -40.25
CA SER A 95 -26.87 1.88 -39.17
C SER A 95 -25.38 2.12 -39.21
N GLY A 96 -24.95 3.39 -39.40
CA GLY A 96 -23.55 3.69 -39.61
C GLY A 96 -22.77 2.98 -38.53
N SER A 97 -22.28 1.82 -38.86
CA SER A 97 -21.36 1.09 -38.00
C SER A 97 -20.22 2.04 -37.81
N ALA A 98 -20.02 2.57 -36.61
CA ALA A 98 -18.67 2.90 -36.26
C ALA A 98 -17.87 1.69 -36.75
N VAL A 99 -17.07 1.90 -37.76
CA VAL A 99 -16.33 0.85 -38.44
C VAL A 99 -15.72 -0.02 -37.34
N ASN A 100 -15.99 -1.35 -37.38
CA ASN A 100 -15.55 -2.33 -36.39
C ASN A 100 -16.21 -2.33 -34.99
N VAL A 101 -17.50 -2.03 -34.89
CA VAL A 101 -18.30 -2.29 -33.69
C VAL A 101 -19.12 -3.56 -33.87
N TYR A 102 -18.98 -4.49 -32.95
CA TYR A 102 -19.63 -5.80 -32.98
C TYR A 102 -20.37 -6.08 -31.68
N TYR A 103 -21.35 -6.96 -31.76
CA TYR A 103 -22.19 -7.33 -30.61
C TYR A 103 -22.23 -8.86 -30.44
N VAL A 104 -22.18 -9.27 -29.19
CA VAL A 104 -22.42 -10.64 -28.75
C VAL A 104 -23.61 -10.62 -27.80
N SER A 105 -24.61 -11.54 -28.04
CA SER A 105 -25.82 -11.63 -27.24
C SER A 105 -26.26 -13.07 -27.09
N LYS A 106 -26.93 -13.41 -25.98
CA LYS A 106 -27.50 -14.75 -25.76
C LYS A 106 -28.54 -15.14 -26.81
N ASN A 107 -29.19 -14.18 -27.44
CA ASN A 107 -30.10 -14.36 -28.55
C ASN A 107 -29.41 -14.26 -29.92
N GLY A 108 -28.10 -14.16 -29.94
CA GLY A 108 -27.30 -14.06 -31.15
C GLY A 108 -27.20 -15.40 -31.90
N VAL A 109 -26.62 -15.34 -33.08
CA VAL A 109 -26.34 -16.52 -33.93
C VAL A 109 -24.94 -16.40 -34.51
N ASP A 110 -24.12 -17.43 -34.33
CA ASP A 110 -22.76 -17.48 -34.91
C ASP A 110 -22.87 -17.84 -36.41
N ALA A 111 -22.92 -16.80 -37.24
CA ALA A 111 -22.99 -16.91 -38.69
C ALA A 111 -22.27 -15.73 -39.37
N SER A 112 -21.78 -15.93 -40.58
CA SER A 112 -21.17 -14.89 -41.40
C SER A 112 -22.14 -13.74 -41.69
N GLY A 113 -21.62 -12.51 -41.74
CA GLY A 113 -22.40 -11.30 -41.99
C GLY A 113 -23.20 -10.79 -40.78
N ARG A 114 -23.06 -11.40 -39.63
CA ARG A 114 -23.69 -10.95 -38.38
C ARG A 114 -22.71 -10.13 -37.53
N GLY A 115 -23.14 -9.72 -36.37
CA GLY A 115 -22.34 -9.01 -35.40
C GLY A 115 -22.46 -7.45 -35.44
N GLY A 116 -22.95 -6.87 -36.53
CA GLY A 116 -22.98 -5.42 -36.71
C GLY A 116 -24.07 -4.68 -35.94
N GLY A 117 -24.93 -5.36 -35.19
CA GLY A 117 -25.99 -4.76 -34.36
C GLY A 117 -26.45 -5.74 -33.31
N VAL A 118 -27.22 -5.25 -32.31
CA VAL A 118 -27.75 -6.08 -31.22
C VAL A 118 -28.70 -7.18 -31.75
N ASP A 119 -29.55 -6.84 -32.73
CA ASP A 119 -30.49 -7.77 -33.35
C ASP A 119 -29.80 -8.77 -34.28
N THR A 120 -28.59 -8.48 -34.69
CA THR A 120 -27.77 -9.36 -35.56
C THR A 120 -26.51 -9.85 -34.82
N ALA A 121 -26.54 -9.85 -33.49
CA ALA A 121 -25.38 -10.22 -32.68
C ALA A 121 -24.87 -11.64 -32.94
N PHE A 122 -23.59 -11.86 -32.65
CA PHE A 122 -23.02 -13.19 -32.53
C PHE A 122 -23.55 -13.88 -31.25
N ALA A 123 -23.51 -15.22 -31.20
CA ALA A 123 -23.88 -15.96 -30.01
C ALA A 123 -22.72 -16.17 -29.04
N SER A 124 -21.48 -16.25 -29.52
CA SER A 124 -20.30 -16.54 -28.72
C SER A 124 -19.19 -15.48 -28.94
N ILE A 125 -18.41 -15.27 -27.90
CA ILE A 125 -17.25 -14.35 -27.94
C ILE A 125 -16.15 -14.96 -28.81
N LYS A 126 -15.97 -16.28 -28.72
CA LYS A 126 -14.99 -17.01 -29.53
C LYS A 126 -15.24 -16.82 -31.02
N TYR A 127 -16.50 -16.94 -31.44
CA TYR A 127 -16.85 -16.71 -32.84
C TYR A 127 -16.66 -15.23 -33.25
N ALA A 128 -17.07 -14.31 -32.38
CA ALA A 128 -16.90 -12.88 -32.63
C ALA A 128 -15.43 -12.52 -32.89
N VAL A 129 -14.49 -12.89 -32.01
CA VAL A 129 -13.05 -12.55 -32.20
C VAL A 129 -12.44 -13.18 -33.45
N ALA A 130 -13.02 -14.27 -33.96
CA ALA A 130 -12.57 -14.91 -35.18
C ALA A 130 -13.16 -14.27 -36.46
N ASN A 131 -14.21 -13.43 -36.35
CA ASN A 131 -14.96 -12.90 -37.47
C ASN A 131 -15.01 -11.37 -37.55
N ILE A 132 -14.25 -10.66 -36.74
CA ILE A 132 -14.16 -9.19 -36.77
C ILE A 132 -13.13 -8.65 -37.78
N GLY A 133 -12.58 -9.52 -38.63
CA GLY A 133 -11.52 -9.16 -39.55
C GLY A 133 -10.16 -8.96 -38.87
N THR A 134 -9.35 -8.04 -39.38
CA THR A 134 -8.01 -7.75 -38.83
C THR A 134 -7.98 -6.31 -38.30
N PRO A 135 -8.25 -6.09 -37.01
CA PRO A 135 -8.16 -4.76 -36.41
C PRO A 135 -6.73 -4.21 -36.44
N THR A 136 -6.60 -2.90 -36.59
CA THR A 136 -5.32 -2.20 -36.64
C THR A 136 -5.31 -1.00 -35.67
N ALA A 137 -4.16 -0.37 -35.49
CA ALA A 137 -4.04 0.81 -34.63
C ALA A 137 -4.90 1.99 -35.11
N THR A 138 -5.10 2.13 -36.44
CA THR A 138 -5.95 3.16 -37.05
C THR A 138 -7.40 2.73 -37.23
N ASN A 139 -7.67 1.45 -37.14
CA ASN A 139 -9.01 0.87 -37.29
C ASN A 139 -9.24 -0.24 -36.23
N PRO A 140 -9.30 0.12 -34.95
CA PRO A 140 -9.52 -0.86 -33.85
C PRO A 140 -10.94 -1.42 -33.88
N ALA A 141 -11.15 -2.57 -33.23
CA ALA A 141 -12.47 -3.18 -33.06
C ALA A 141 -12.96 -3.11 -31.64
N ILE A 142 -14.28 -2.99 -31.47
CA ILE A 142 -14.97 -3.12 -30.18
C ILE A 142 -16.03 -4.21 -30.28
N ILE A 143 -16.01 -5.13 -29.34
CA ILE A 143 -17.02 -6.18 -29.19
C ILE A 143 -17.79 -5.90 -27.90
N PHE A 144 -19.04 -5.50 -28.01
CA PHE A 144 -19.96 -5.35 -26.89
C PHE A 144 -20.62 -6.69 -26.57
N VAL A 145 -20.41 -7.17 -25.35
CA VAL A 145 -21.01 -8.43 -24.87
C VAL A 145 -22.19 -8.09 -23.97
N LYS A 146 -23.38 -8.38 -24.45
CA LYS A 146 -24.63 -8.10 -23.71
C LYS A 146 -24.73 -8.95 -22.45
N ALA A 147 -25.53 -8.47 -21.49
CA ALA A 147 -25.78 -9.21 -20.25
C ALA A 147 -26.21 -10.68 -20.52
N GLY A 148 -25.60 -11.61 -19.78
CA GLY A 148 -25.86 -13.06 -19.92
C GLY A 148 -24.66 -13.91 -19.50
N THR A 149 -24.87 -15.22 -19.39
CA THR A 149 -23.79 -16.18 -19.13
C THR A 149 -23.39 -16.85 -20.45
N TYR A 150 -22.13 -16.70 -20.84
CA TYR A 150 -21.55 -17.22 -22.06
C TYR A 150 -20.67 -18.42 -21.74
N GLU A 151 -21.11 -19.60 -22.19
CA GLU A 151 -20.34 -20.85 -22.08
C GLU A 151 -19.56 -21.08 -23.38
N GLU A 152 -18.25 -20.84 -23.29
CA GLU A 152 -17.35 -20.89 -24.44
C GLU A 152 -16.83 -22.34 -24.63
N ALA A 153 -17.22 -22.95 -25.74
CA ALA A 153 -16.90 -24.35 -26.03
C ALA A 153 -15.48 -24.55 -26.62
N GLN A 154 -14.87 -23.50 -27.12
CA GLN A 154 -13.52 -23.52 -27.74
C GLN A 154 -12.57 -22.54 -27.09
N LEU A 155 -11.67 -23.03 -26.26
CA LEU A 155 -10.66 -22.27 -25.61
C LEU A 155 -9.26 -22.46 -26.24
N PRO A 156 -8.38 -21.48 -26.13
CA PRO A 156 -8.56 -20.15 -25.57
C PRO A 156 -9.33 -19.21 -26.52
N ILE A 157 -9.94 -18.19 -25.94
CA ILE A 157 -10.39 -17.02 -26.70
C ILE A 157 -9.15 -16.15 -26.94
N VAL A 158 -8.62 -16.17 -28.15
CA VAL A 158 -7.48 -15.33 -28.52
C VAL A 158 -8.02 -13.99 -29.00
N VAL A 159 -7.78 -12.94 -28.22
CA VAL A 159 -8.24 -11.59 -28.58
C VAL A 159 -7.29 -10.97 -29.60
N PRO A 160 -7.77 -10.63 -30.81
CA PRO A 160 -6.93 -10.01 -31.82
C PRO A 160 -6.35 -8.67 -31.35
N ALA A 161 -5.17 -8.30 -31.82
CA ALA A 161 -4.59 -7.00 -31.49
C ALA A 161 -5.56 -5.85 -31.82
N HIS A 162 -5.46 -4.74 -31.07
CA HIS A 162 -6.31 -3.55 -31.23
C HIS A 162 -7.82 -3.82 -31.06
N THR A 163 -8.18 -4.80 -30.21
CA THR A 163 -9.58 -5.17 -29.96
C THR A 163 -9.94 -4.91 -28.50
N THR A 164 -11.09 -4.28 -28.28
CA THR A 164 -11.73 -4.14 -26.98
C THR A 164 -12.90 -5.12 -26.88
N ILE A 165 -12.94 -5.90 -25.81
CA ILE A 165 -14.14 -6.68 -25.40
C ILE A 165 -14.72 -5.97 -24.19
N ALA A 166 -15.97 -5.51 -24.30
CA ALA A 166 -16.65 -4.77 -23.24
C ALA A 166 -17.98 -5.46 -22.88
N GLY A 167 -18.13 -5.85 -21.62
CA GLY A 167 -19.41 -6.33 -21.10
C GLY A 167 -20.38 -5.21 -20.81
N ASP A 168 -21.67 -5.50 -20.80
CA ASP A 168 -22.70 -4.54 -20.35
C ASP A 168 -22.54 -4.15 -18.89
N SER A 169 -22.07 -5.08 -18.05
CA SER A 169 -21.87 -4.85 -16.62
C SER A 169 -21.03 -5.98 -16.02
N ILE A 170 -20.14 -5.61 -15.11
CA ILE A 170 -19.32 -6.56 -14.33
C ILE A 170 -20.16 -7.61 -13.55
N ARG A 171 -21.43 -7.34 -13.29
CA ARG A 171 -22.31 -8.29 -12.57
C ARG A 171 -23.22 -9.09 -13.47
N ALA A 172 -23.44 -8.63 -14.68
CA ALA A 172 -24.42 -9.21 -15.59
C ALA A 172 -23.80 -9.95 -16.79
N THR A 173 -22.51 -9.71 -17.09
CA THR A 173 -21.81 -10.37 -18.19
C THR A 173 -20.83 -11.41 -17.64
N VAL A 174 -21.23 -12.68 -17.67
CA VAL A 174 -20.45 -13.79 -17.13
C VAL A 174 -19.90 -14.63 -18.29
N ILE A 175 -18.58 -14.87 -18.29
CA ILE A 175 -17.91 -15.66 -19.32
C ILE A 175 -17.23 -16.86 -18.62
N LYS A 176 -17.54 -18.07 -19.08
CA LYS A 176 -16.99 -19.28 -18.49
C LYS A 176 -16.73 -20.37 -19.57
N PRO A 177 -15.84 -21.33 -19.28
CA PRO A 177 -15.70 -22.50 -20.15
C PRO A 177 -16.99 -23.32 -20.18
N ALA A 178 -17.28 -23.95 -21.31
CA ALA A 178 -18.32 -24.94 -21.35
C ALA A 178 -17.95 -26.14 -20.47
N SER A 179 -18.95 -26.86 -19.97
CA SER A 179 -18.76 -28.01 -19.07
C SER A 179 -17.71 -29.01 -19.61
N GLY A 180 -16.78 -29.41 -18.76
CA GLY A 180 -15.65 -30.29 -19.09
C GLY A 180 -14.39 -29.59 -19.64
N LEU A 181 -14.41 -28.27 -19.80
CA LEU A 181 -13.22 -27.48 -20.21
C LEU A 181 -12.61 -26.69 -19.08
N ASP A 182 -13.18 -26.71 -17.90
CA ASP A 182 -12.80 -25.98 -16.69
C ASP A 182 -11.65 -26.63 -15.90
N SER A 183 -11.33 -27.91 -16.20
CA SER A 183 -10.23 -28.60 -15.56
C SER A 183 -8.89 -28.03 -16.02
N GLY A 184 -8.03 -27.75 -15.05
CA GLY A 184 -6.69 -27.26 -15.28
C GLY A 184 -5.80 -28.19 -16.08
N GLY A 185 -4.74 -27.64 -16.59
CA GLY A 185 -3.71 -28.35 -17.32
C GLY A 185 -2.42 -27.56 -17.31
N SER A 186 -1.46 -27.97 -18.12
CA SER A 186 -0.23 -27.21 -18.32
C SER A 186 -0.55 -25.82 -18.89
N ILE A 187 0.22 -24.81 -18.50
CA ILE A 187 0.15 -23.44 -19.08
C ILE A 187 0.26 -23.47 -20.63
N GLN A 188 0.87 -24.49 -21.17
CA GLN A 188 1.02 -24.76 -22.59
C GLN A 188 -0.27 -25.33 -23.21
N ASN A 189 -1.18 -25.87 -22.41
CA ASN A 189 -2.43 -26.43 -22.90
C ASN A 189 -3.40 -25.31 -23.27
N ASN A 190 -3.74 -25.20 -24.55
CA ASN A 190 -4.63 -24.18 -25.07
C ASN A 190 -6.06 -24.22 -24.45
N ARG A 191 -6.45 -25.34 -23.90
CA ARG A 191 -7.76 -25.49 -23.24
C ARG A 191 -7.76 -25.03 -21.78
N SER A 192 -6.58 -24.81 -21.19
CA SER A 192 -6.47 -24.37 -19.81
C SER A 192 -6.46 -22.85 -19.64
N THR A 193 -6.70 -22.09 -20.70
CA THR A 193 -6.70 -20.62 -20.68
C THR A 193 -7.99 -20.09 -21.25
N LEU A 194 -8.70 -19.20 -20.53
CA LEU A 194 -9.93 -18.58 -21.04
C LEU A 194 -9.59 -17.51 -22.08
N PHE A 195 -8.83 -16.49 -21.71
CA PHE A 195 -8.43 -15.42 -22.62
C PHE A 195 -6.91 -15.38 -22.84
N LYS A 196 -6.49 -15.31 -24.10
CA LYS A 196 -5.13 -14.93 -24.50
C LYS A 196 -5.16 -13.52 -25.09
N MET A 197 -4.49 -12.59 -24.41
CA MET A 197 -4.51 -11.17 -24.72
C MET A 197 -3.36 -10.80 -25.65
N SER A 198 -3.66 -10.05 -26.71
CA SER A 198 -2.68 -9.57 -27.70
C SER A 198 -2.33 -8.10 -27.49
N ASN A 199 -1.46 -7.55 -28.36
CA ASN A 199 -1.05 -6.13 -28.34
C ASN A 199 -2.26 -5.19 -28.43
N ALA A 200 -2.28 -4.17 -27.60
CA ALA A 200 -3.31 -3.12 -27.57
C ALA A 200 -4.76 -3.65 -27.41
N THR A 201 -4.94 -4.74 -26.67
CA THR A 201 -6.28 -5.26 -26.35
C THR A 201 -6.78 -4.73 -25.03
N VAL A 202 -8.11 -4.68 -24.88
CA VAL A 202 -8.79 -4.34 -23.65
C VAL A 202 -9.85 -5.40 -23.36
N LEU A 203 -9.93 -5.86 -22.12
CA LEU A 203 -11.05 -6.63 -21.56
C LEU A 203 -11.64 -5.84 -20.41
N GLN A 204 -12.94 -5.54 -20.48
CA GLN A 204 -13.57 -4.74 -19.44
C GLN A 204 -15.00 -5.14 -19.10
N ASP A 205 -15.41 -4.85 -17.87
CA ASP A 205 -16.78 -4.97 -17.37
C ASP A 205 -17.35 -6.39 -17.46
N VAL A 206 -16.53 -7.41 -17.21
CA VAL A 206 -16.94 -8.82 -17.26
C VAL A 206 -16.59 -9.58 -15.99
N VAL A 207 -17.36 -10.62 -15.71
CA VAL A 207 -17.01 -11.71 -14.79
C VAL A 207 -16.52 -12.90 -15.57
N MET A 208 -15.41 -13.48 -15.13
CA MET A 208 -14.90 -14.76 -15.60
C MET A 208 -15.10 -15.80 -14.49
N ASP A 209 -15.61 -16.98 -14.82
CA ASP A 209 -15.96 -18.01 -13.84
C ASP A 209 -15.71 -19.41 -14.39
N GLY A 210 -15.75 -20.43 -13.54
CA GLY A 210 -15.74 -21.84 -13.90
C GLY A 210 -14.38 -22.45 -14.25
N MET A 211 -13.26 -21.77 -14.00
CA MET A 211 -11.93 -22.36 -14.11
C MET A 211 -11.49 -22.99 -12.78
N GLY A 212 -10.63 -24.02 -12.84
CA GLY A 212 -10.16 -24.73 -11.66
C GLY A 212 -8.97 -25.66 -11.95
N GLY A 213 -8.65 -26.55 -10.99
CA GLY A 213 -7.63 -27.60 -11.18
C GLY A 213 -6.19 -27.19 -10.82
N TYR A 214 -5.99 -26.07 -10.13
CA TYR A 214 -4.70 -25.74 -9.53
C TYR A 214 -4.39 -26.74 -8.40
N THR A 215 -3.14 -27.18 -8.34
CA THR A 215 -2.65 -28.01 -7.25
C THR A 215 -1.33 -27.40 -6.74
N PRO A 216 -1.25 -27.06 -5.44
CA PRO A 216 -0.03 -26.53 -4.86
C PRO A 216 1.19 -27.41 -5.11
N GLY A 217 2.32 -26.78 -5.26
CA GLY A 217 3.60 -27.46 -5.36
C GLY A 217 4.15 -27.89 -3.99
N SER A 218 5.37 -28.33 -3.98
CA SER A 218 6.10 -28.58 -2.74
C SER A 218 7.45 -27.83 -2.80
N PRO A 219 7.63 -26.81 -1.94
CA PRO A 219 6.70 -26.26 -0.96
C PRO A 219 5.57 -25.42 -1.59
N ALA A 220 4.45 -25.30 -0.88
CA ALA A 220 3.20 -24.73 -1.39
C ALA A 220 3.29 -23.26 -1.85
N HIS A 221 4.17 -22.46 -1.25
CA HIS A 221 4.37 -21.06 -1.62
C HIS A 221 5.09 -20.84 -2.97
N LYS A 222 5.62 -21.91 -3.60
CA LYS A 222 6.36 -21.84 -4.87
C LYS A 222 5.44 -22.15 -6.06
N PRO A 223 4.87 -21.16 -6.74
CA PRO A 223 3.99 -21.40 -7.87
C PRO A 223 4.68 -22.07 -9.06
N GLU A 224 6.03 -21.97 -9.16
CA GLU A 224 6.78 -22.67 -10.19
C GLU A 224 6.83 -24.19 -10.01
N SER A 225 6.59 -24.70 -8.82
CA SER A 225 6.50 -26.12 -8.53
C SER A 225 5.07 -26.66 -8.54
N ALA A 226 4.09 -25.76 -8.68
CA ALA A 226 2.68 -26.11 -8.69
C ALA A 226 2.21 -26.64 -10.06
N THR A 227 1.15 -27.43 -10.05
CA THR A 227 0.36 -27.67 -11.26
C THR A 227 -0.58 -26.50 -11.45
N ILE A 228 -0.33 -25.68 -12.47
CA ILE A 228 -1.18 -24.54 -12.78
C ILE A 228 -2.51 -25.05 -13.30
N GLY A 229 -3.58 -24.65 -12.63
CA GLY A 229 -4.96 -24.94 -13.04
C GLY A 229 -5.43 -24.08 -14.20
N GLY A 230 -6.73 -24.03 -14.42
CA GLY A 230 -7.34 -23.17 -15.42
C GLY A 230 -7.00 -21.70 -15.20
N ILE A 231 -6.58 -21.05 -16.27
CA ILE A 231 -6.07 -19.67 -16.28
C ILE A 231 -7.11 -18.76 -16.91
N TYR A 232 -7.48 -17.68 -16.25
CA TYR A 232 -8.41 -16.72 -16.85
C TYR A 232 -7.73 -15.84 -17.90
N LEU A 233 -6.54 -15.33 -17.60
CA LEU A 233 -5.84 -14.34 -18.43
C LEU A 233 -4.40 -14.78 -18.68
N ALA A 234 -3.98 -14.75 -19.95
CA ALA A 234 -2.60 -14.97 -20.34
C ALA A 234 -2.20 -14.07 -21.52
N LEU A 235 -0.91 -13.90 -21.75
CA LEU A 235 -0.42 -13.27 -22.96
C LEU A 235 -0.61 -14.20 -24.18
N ASN A 236 -0.92 -13.62 -25.33
CA ASN A 236 -0.99 -14.39 -26.58
C ASN A 236 0.41 -14.77 -27.06
N ASN A 237 0.69 -16.06 -27.17
CA ASN A 237 2.00 -16.59 -27.57
C ASN A 237 2.35 -16.36 -29.05
N ALA A 238 1.32 -16.23 -29.89
CA ALA A 238 1.51 -16.13 -31.35
C ALA A 238 1.82 -14.69 -31.83
N SER A 239 1.60 -13.68 -31.00
CA SER A 239 1.79 -12.29 -31.38
C SER A 239 2.37 -11.50 -30.20
N PRO A 240 3.61 -11.01 -30.31
CA PRO A 240 4.24 -10.26 -29.23
C PRO A 240 3.51 -8.94 -28.96
N VAL A 241 3.52 -8.52 -27.69
CA VAL A 241 3.08 -7.18 -27.31
C VAL A 241 4.16 -6.19 -27.72
N SER A 242 3.90 -5.36 -28.70
CA SER A 242 4.91 -4.52 -29.33
C SER A 242 4.80 -3.03 -28.97
N THR A 243 3.59 -2.49 -28.87
CA THR A 243 3.38 -1.04 -28.69
C THR A 243 2.57 -0.69 -27.46
N LYS A 244 1.55 -1.49 -27.13
CA LYS A 244 0.66 -1.25 -26.00
C LYS A 244 0.34 -2.55 -25.30
N SER A 245 0.56 -2.58 -23.99
CA SER A 245 0.20 -3.74 -23.16
C SER A 245 -1.30 -4.00 -23.20
N PRO A 246 -1.73 -5.26 -23.11
CA PRO A 246 -3.12 -5.59 -22.84
C PRO A 246 -3.59 -4.91 -21.57
N TYR A 247 -4.84 -4.50 -21.55
CA TYR A 247 -5.43 -3.78 -20.43
C TYR A 247 -6.69 -4.51 -19.93
N ILE A 248 -6.67 -4.89 -18.67
CA ILE A 248 -7.80 -5.51 -17.97
C ILE A 248 -8.40 -4.44 -17.07
N TYR A 249 -9.67 -4.12 -17.28
CA TYR A 249 -10.34 -3.04 -16.58
C TYR A 249 -11.67 -3.48 -15.99
N ASN A 250 -11.87 -3.24 -14.70
CA ASN A 250 -13.12 -3.53 -14.00
C ASN A 250 -13.63 -4.94 -14.26
N CYS A 251 -12.78 -5.94 -14.05
CA CYS A 251 -13.12 -7.35 -14.24
C CYS A 251 -13.01 -8.14 -12.93
N THR A 252 -13.76 -9.22 -12.81
CA THR A 252 -13.65 -10.15 -11.70
C THR A 252 -13.49 -11.58 -12.24
N SER A 253 -12.67 -12.39 -11.57
CA SER A 253 -12.59 -13.81 -11.81
C SER A 253 -12.88 -14.62 -10.55
N PHE A 254 -13.67 -15.68 -10.69
CA PHE A 254 -14.03 -16.59 -9.61
C PHE A 254 -13.61 -18.01 -9.95
N GLY A 255 -13.16 -18.77 -8.96
CA GLY A 255 -12.87 -20.18 -9.16
C GLY A 255 -12.37 -20.88 -7.91
N ASN A 256 -12.53 -22.17 -7.85
CA ASN A 256 -11.91 -23.02 -6.83
C ASN A 256 -10.67 -23.67 -7.47
N GLY A 257 -9.49 -23.34 -6.96
CA GLY A 257 -8.23 -23.78 -7.58
C GLY A 257 -8.00 -23.20 -8.98
N ALA A 258 -8.43 -21.97 -9.25
CA ALA A 258 -8.20 -21.28 -10.51
C ALA A 258 -6.99 -20.36 -10.43
N THR A 259 -6.53 -19.87 -11.59
CA THR A 259 -5.45 -18.89 -11.70
C THR A 259 -5.98 -17.65 -12.43
N GLY A 260 -5.87 -16.48 -11.78
CA GLY A 260 -6.34 -15.21 -12.33
C GLY A 260 -5.60 -14.82 -13.59
N ALA A 261 -4.27 -14.72 -13.50
CA ALA A 261 -3.45 -14.43 -14.66
C ALA A 261 -2.10 -15.15 -14.61
N VAL A 262 -1.62 -15.58 -15.78
CA VAL A 262 -0.25 -16.04 -15.97
C VAL A 262 0.38 -15.26 -17.11
N LEU A 263 1.44 -14.51 -16.80
CA LEU A 263 2.23 -13.80 -17.77
C LEU A 263 3.57 -14.52 -17.95
N ASP A 264 3.76 -15.15 -19.10
CA ASP A 264 4.98 -15.84 -19.45
C ASP A 264 5.77 -15.02 -20.47
N GLY A 265 6.82 -14.34 -19.98
CA GLY A 265 7.66 -13.52 -20.83
C GLY A 265 8.54 -14.30 -21.80
N SER A 266 8.72 -15.61 -21.61
CA SER A 266 9.53 -16.44 -22.52
C SER A 266 8.94 -16.53 -23.93
N VAL A 267 7.64 -16.36 -24.05
CA VAL A 267 6.93 -16.38 -25.34
C VAL A 267 7.06 -15.07 -26.13
N HIS A 268 7.67 -14.06 -25.53
CA HIS A 268 7.85 -12.73 -26.11
C HIS A 268 9.30 -12.25 -26.01
N ALA A 269 10.22 -13.01 -26.56
CA ALA A 269 11.67 -12.74 -26.46
C ALA A 269 12.10 -11.36 -26.96
N SER A 270 11.31 -10.75 -27.87
CA SER A 270 11.55 -9.41 -28.43
C SER A 270 10.28 -8.57 -28.33
N GLY A 271 10.13 -7.75 -27.31
CA GLY A 271 8.97 -6.86 -27.17
C GLY A 271 8.54 -6.67 -25.69
N ASN A 272 7.48 -5.91 -25.50
CA ASN A 272 6.89 -5.76 -24.19
C ASN A 272 6.26 -7.09 -23.73
N ARG A 273 6.59 -7.47 -22.50
CA ARG A 273 6.10 -8.69 -21.86
C ARG A 273 5.15 -8.31 -20.73
N SER A 274 4.28 -7.32 -20.95
CA SER A 274 3.51 -6.68 -19.89
C SER A 274 2.01 -6.78 -20.10
N MET A 275 1.27 -6.71 -19.00
CA MET A 275 -0.17 -6.57 -18.93
C MET A 275 -0.53 -5.59 -17.82
N LEU A 276 -1.55 -4.77 -18.05
CA LEU A 276 -2.07 -3.83 -17.06
C LEU A 276 -3.36 -4.35 -16.46
N PHE A 277 -3.48 -4.26 -15.15
CA PHE A 277 -4.68 -4.59 -14.40
C PHE A 277 -5.15 -3.34 -13.65
N HIS A 278 -6.41 -3.00 -13.84
CA HIS A 278 -7.03 -1.88 -13.17
C HIS A 278 -8.41 -2.27 -12.68
N THR A 279 -8.64 -2.18 -11.37
CA THR A 279 -9.88 -2.63 -10.74
C THR A 279 -10.19 -4.10 -11.11
N TYR A 280 -9.17 -4.95 -10.97
CA TYR A 280 -9.32 -6.38 -11.21
C TYR A 280 -9.40 -7.12 -9.87
N THR A 281 -10.39 -8.00 -9.73
CA THR A 281 -10.56 -8.83 -8.54
C THR A 281 -10.47 -10.31 -8.89
N ALA A 282 -9.53 -11.01 -8.25
CA ALA A 282 -9.37 -12.46 -8.36
C ALA A 282 -9.80 -13.13 -7.05
N VAL A 283 -10.84 -13.94 -7.09
CA VAL A 283 -11.38 -14.69 -5.95
C VAL A 283 -11.20 -16.17 -6.22
N HIS A 284 -10.08 -16.73 -5.79
CA HIS A 284 -9.71 -18.12 -6.14
C HIS A 284 -9.34 -18.89 -4.87
N SER A 285 -10.30 -19.63 -4.32
CA SER A 285 -10.02 -20.50 -3.17
C SER A 285 -8.95 -21.52 -3.54
N ASP A 286 -7.86 -21.52 -2.77
CA ASP A 286 -6.70 -22.41 -2.96
C ASP A 286 -6.03 -22.33 -4.36
N GLY A 287 -6.23 -21.22 -5.08
CA GLY A 287 -5.67 -20.99 -6.39
C GLY A 287 -4.57 -19.95 -6.42
N LEU A 288 -4.23 -19.44 -7.60
CA LEU A 288 -3.30 -18.33 -7.78
C LEU A 288 -4.02 -17.03 -8.15
N GLY A 289 -3.55 -15.92 -7.65
CA GLY A 289 -3.97 -14.60 -8.12
C GLY A 289 -3.30 -14.24 -9.45
N ILE A 290 -2.17 -13.59 -9.42
CA ILE A 290 -1.41 -13.15 -10.60
C ILE A 290 0.01 -13.69 -10.52
N PHE A 291 0.42 -14.45 -11.53
CA PHE A 291 1.71 -15.11 -11.62
C PHE A 291 2.49 -14.67 -12.87
N LEU A 292 3.67 -14.14 -12.64
CA LEU A 292 4.61 -13.70 -13.68
C LEU A 292 5.85 -14.57 -13.69
N LYS A 293 6.34 -14.92 -14.88
CA LYS A 293 7.60 -15.65 -15.06
C LYS A 293 8.36 -15.18 -16.31
N ALA A 294 9.65 -15.48 -16.34
CA ALA A 294 10.54 -15.23 -17.47
C ALA A 294 10.52 -13.75 -17.92
N ASN A 295 10.86 -12.85 -16.98
CA ASN A 295 11.00 -11.42 -17.22
C ASN A 295 9.71 -10.74 -17.76
N ALA A 296 8.55 -11.23 -17.34
CA ALA A 296 7.27 -10.56 -17.61
C ALA A 296 7.05 -9.37 -16.66
N ASN A 297 6.20 -8.44 -17.05
CA ASN A 297 5.88 -7.26 -16.26
C ASN A 297 4.37 -7.12 -16.06
N ALA A 298 3.94 -6.64 -14.90
CA ALA A 298 2.57 -6.25 -14.64
C ALA A 298 2.51 -4.90 -13.93
N GLU A 299 1.67 -4.01 -14.42
CA GLU A 299 1.23 -2.81 -13.71
C GLU A 299 -0.17 -3.11 -13.16
N MET A 300 -0.35 -2.90 -11.87
CA MET A 300 -1.60 -3.22 -11.19
C MET A 300 -2.07 -2.01 -10.39
N ILE A 301 -3.31 -1.59 -10.62
CA ILE A 301 -3.95 -0.48 -9.95
C ILE A 301 -5.26 -0.99 -9.36
N SER A 302 -5.44 -0.87 -8.05
CA SER A 302 -6.65 -1.34 -7.37
C SER A 302 -6.99 -2.80 -7.74
N THR A 303 -5.99 -3.67 -7.66
CA THR A 303 -6.11 -5.09 -7.99
C THR A 303 -6.18 -5.89 -6.70
N PHE A 304 -7.20 -6.74 -6.57
CA PHE A 304 -7.48 -7.48 -5.35
C PHE A 304 -7.42 -8.98 -5.58
N THR A 305 -6.78 -9.70 -4.67
CA THR A 305 -6.82 -11.18 -4.64
C THR A 305 -7.37 -11.65 -3.30
N TYR A 306 -8.29 -12.60 -3.37
CA TYR A 306 -8.95 -13.17 -2.20
C TYR A 306 -8.83 -14.70 -2.21
N TYR A 307 -8.55 -15.27 -1.03
CA TYR A 307 -8.49 -16.71 -0.76
C TYR A 307 -7.47 -17.47 -1.61
N CYS A 308 -6.56 -16.75 -2.27
CA CYS A 308 -5.53 -17.37 -3.11
C CYS A 308 -4.47 -18.05 -2.24
N GLN A 309 -3.95 -19.18 -2.68
CA GLN A 309 -2.75 -19.75 -2.09
C GLN A 309 -1.58 -18.77 -2.20
N VAL A 310 -1.37 -18.18 -3.39
CA VAL A 310 -0.42 -17.08 -3.59
C VAL A 310 -1.14 -15.96 -4.33
N GLY A 311 -1.17 -14.76 -3.74
CA GLY A 311 -1.84 -13.60 -4.34
C GLY A 311 -1.10 -13.05 -5.54
N PHE A 312 0.11 -12.51 -5.33
CA PHE A 312 0.98 -11.98 -6.38
C PHE A 312 2.29 -12.75 -6.40
N ALA A 313 2.68 -13.25 -7.55
CA ALA A 313 3.92 -13.99 -7.71
C ALA A 313 4.73 -13.51 -8.90
N ALA A 314 6.05 -13.31 -8.70
CA ALA A 314 7.00 -12.93 -9.74
C ALA A 314 8.26 -13.78 -9.65
N ILE A 315 8.60 -14.49 -10.72
CA ILE A 315 9.82 -15.29 -10.79
C ILE A 315 10.59 -15.03 -12.09
N GLY A 316 11.86 -15.43 -12.11
CA GLY A 316 12.67 -15.41 -13.33
C GLY A 316 12.87 -14.02 -13.92
N GLY A 317 13.15 -13.01 -13.09
CA GLY A 317 13.37 -11.62 -13.52
C GLY A 317 12.09 -10.81 -13.72
N SER A 318 10.92 -11.38 -13.43
CA SER A 318 9.64 -10.70 -13.63
C SER A 318 9.40 -9.62 -12.60
N LYS A 319 8.62 -8.61 -12.99
CA LYS A 319 8.39 -7.42 -12.17
C LYS A 319 6.91 -7.11 -12.07
N ILE A 320 6.41 -7.02 -10.84
CA ILE A 320 5.07 -6.52 -10.52
C ILE A 320 5.22 -5.15 -9.86
N ARG A 321 4.49 -4.17 -10.40
CA ARG A 321 4.28 -2.89 -9.75
C ARG A 321 2.80 -2.77 -9.40
N SER A 322 2.52 -2.63 -8.11
CA SER A 322 1.16 -2.64 -7.58
C SER A 322 0.88 -1.34 -6.83
N LEU A 323 -0.22 -0.68 -7.18
CA LEU A 323 -0.69 0.56 -6.57
C LEU A 323 -2.10 0.36 -6.02
N ASN A 324 -2.30 0.68 -4.73
CA ASN A 324 -3.59 0.57 -4.03
C ASN A 324 -4.27 -0.79 -4.22
N SER A 325 -3.50 -1.86 -4.20
CA SER A 325 -3.99 -3.23 -4.36
C SER A 325 -3.97 -3.96 -3.01
N SER A 326 -4.65 -5.09 -2.90
CA SER A 326 -4.70 -5.87 -1.67
C SER A 326 -4.72 -7.37 -1.95
N ASN A 327 -4.11 -8.14 -1.06
CA ASN A 327 -4.24 -9.59 -0.96
C ASN A 327 -4.86 -9.91 0.40
N ALA A 328 -5.97 -10.65 0.42
CA ALA A 328 -6.68 -10.94 1.66
C ALA A 328 -7.18 -12.39 1.71
N TYR A 329 -7.21 -12.92 2.92
CA TYR A 329 -7.72 -14.26 3.23
C TYR A 329 -7.05 -15.43 2.49
N GLY A 330 -5.84 -15.21 1.95
CA GLY A 330 -5.03 -16.24 1.30
C GLY A 330 -3.89 -16.72 2.20
N GLU A 331 -3.11 -17.70 1.74
CA GLU A 331 -1.97 -18.22 2.51
C GLU A 331 -0.73 -17.32 2.36
N TYR A 332 -0.41 -16.94 1.11
CA TYR A 332 0.76 -16.10 0.80
C TYR A 332 0.32 -14.88 0.00
N ALA A 333 0.52 -13.70 0.56
CA ALA A 333 0.14 -12.46 -0.14
C ALA A 333 1.02 -12.24 -1.37
N VAL A 334 2.33 -12.42 -1.23
CA VAL A 334 3.31 -12.12 -2.27
C VAL A 334 4.44 -13.14 -2.27
N TYR A 335 4.88 -13.53 -3.46
CA TYR A 335 6.05 -14.35 -3.68
C TYR A 335 6.94 -13.75 -4.76
N SER A 336 8.24 -13.64 -4.52
CA SER A 336 9.20 -13.15 -5.51
C SER A 336 10.51 -13.92 -5.41
N ALA A 337 10.99 -14.49 -6.53
CA ALA A 337 12.20 -15.28 -6.54
C ALA A 337 12.94 -15.26 -7.90
N GLY A 338 14.25 -15.42 -7.85
CA GLY A 338 15.09 -15.61 -9.01
C GLY A 338 15.37 -14.36 -9.83
N PHE A 339 15.98 -14.55 -10.97
CA PHE A 339 16.43 -13.52 -11.91
C PHE A 339 16.20 -13.97 -13.35
N ASP A 340 16.35 -13.06 -14.31
CA ASP A 340 16.28 -13.41 -15.74
C ASP A 340 17.49 -14.28 -16.13
N ALA A 341 17.23 -15.55 -16.44
CA ALA A 341 18.26 -16.50 -16.87
C ALA A 341 18.91 -16.11 -18.21
N GLY A 342 18.27 -15.29 -19.02
CA GLY A 342 18.78 -14.77 -20.29
C GLY A 342 19.71 -13.55 -20.15
N GLU A 343 19.86 -12.99 -18.94
CA GLU A 343 20.71 -11.85 -18.70
C GLU A 343 22.21 -12.22 -18.80
N THR A 344 22.98 -11.41 -19.53
CA THR A 344 24.44 -11.53 -19.53
C THR A 344 25.01 -10.98 -18.23
N ALA A 345 25.49 -11.87 -17.38
CA ALA A 345 25.97 -11.52 -16.06
C ALA A 345 27.38 -10.91 -16.10
N ASN A 346 27.62 -9.92 -15.22
CA ASN A 346 28.95 -9.44 -14.91
C ASN A 346 29.58 -10.33 -13.84
N THR A 347 30.75 -10.90 -14.11
CA THR A 347 31.44 -11.83 -13.22
C THR A 347 32.62 -11.19 -12.50
N GLY A 348 32.87 -11.62 -11.30
CA GLY A 348 33.97 -11.15 -10.47
C GLY A 348 34.49 -12.22 -9.51
N THR A 349 35.38 -11.82 -8.63
CA THR A 349 36.02 -12.72 -7.63
C THR A 349 36.19 -11.98 -6.31
N VAL A 350 35.88 -12.61 -5.20
CA VAL A 350 36.19 -12.10 -3.84
C VAL A 350 37.70 -12.05 -3.63
N LYS A 351 38.21 -10.98 -3.05
CA LYS A 351 39.63 -10.82 -2.77
C LYS A 351 39.88 -10.41 -1.32
N GLY A 352 40.87 -11.05 -0.72
CA GLY A 352 41.32 -10.77 0.64
C GLY A 352 40.41 -11.33 1.73
N THR A 353 40.70 -10.95 2.95
CA THR A 353 40.07 -11.39 4.20
C THR A 353 39.81 -10.19 5.10
N MET A 354 39.33 -10.42 6.30
CA MET A 354 39.11 -9.37 7.31
C MET A 354 39.96 -9.67 8.56
N LEU A 355 40.53 -8.63 9.14
CA LEU A 355 41.07 -8.68 10.51
C LEU A 355 40.00 -8.19 11.48
N VAL A 356 39.84 -8.87 12.60
CA VAL A 356 38.96 -8.51 13.70
C VAL A 356 39.72 -7.77 14.77
N TYR A 357 39.32 -6.58 15.15
CA TYR A 357 39.98 -5.77 16.20
C TYR A 357 38.99 -5.40 17.32
N THR A 358 39.54 -4.94 18.45
CA THR A 358 38.71 -4.72 19.69
C THR A 358 38.68 -3.29 20.19
N ASN A 359 39.73 -2.50 19.98
CA ASN A 359 39.82 -1.12 20.47
C ASN A 359 39.00 -0.13 19.61
N VAL A 360 38.82 1.07 20.12
CA VAL A 360 38.35 2.23 19.33
C VAL A 360 39.60 2.81 18.64
N LEU A 361 39.49 3.07 17.34
CA LEU A 361 40.58 3.67 16.58
C LEU A 361 40.71 5.16 16.92
N SER A 362 41.89 5.60 17.28
CA SER A 362 42.19 7.02 17.51
C SER A 362 42.26 7.81 16.19
N THR A 363 42.72 7.18 15.15
CA THR A 363 42.79 7.66 13.77
C THR A 363 42.36 6.52 12.83
N SER A 364 41.80 6.83 11.66
CA SER A 364 41.43 5.83 10.67
C SER A 364 42.64 5.39 9.85
N PHE A 365 42.70 4.10 9.55
CA PHE A 365 43.63 3.61 8.53
C PHE A 365 43.27 4.20 7.15
N GLN A 366 44.29 4.42 6.33
CA GLN A 366 44.11 4.91 4.96
C GLN A 366 43.98 3.76 3.98
N ASP A 367 43.11 3.92 2.98
CA ASP A 367 42.95 2.95 1.91
C ASP A 367 44.30 2.79 1.13
N GLY A 368 44.72 1.55 0.91
CA GLY A 368 45.97 1.22 0.20
C GLY A 368 47.23 1.25 1.08
N GLU A 369 47.18 1.74 2.33
CA GLU A 369 48.35 1.71 3.19
C GLU A 369 48.77 0.27 3.61
N THR A 370 50.00 0.14 4.00
CA THR A 370 50.48 -1.12 4.58
C THR A 370 50.26 -1.09 6.09
N ILE A 371 49.61 -2.11 6.62
CA ILE A 371 49.60 -2.37 8.07
C ILE A 371 50.64 -3.43 8.41
N THR A 372 51.25 -3.30 9.60
CA THR A 372 52.26 -4.22 10.12
C THR A 372 51.89 -4.70 11.51
N GLY A 373 51.92 -6.01 11.73
CA GLY A 373 51.74 -6.62 13.04
C GLY A 373 52.95 -6.39 13.93
N GLY A 374 52.75 -5.83 15.13
CA GLY A 374 53.84 -5.44 16.03
C GLY A 374 54.60 -6.62 16.62
N THR A 375 53.99 -7.77 16.71
CA THR A 375 54.59 -9.02 17.23
C THR A 375 54.96 -9.98 16.09
N SER A 376 54.06 -10.17 15.15
CA SER A 376 54.24 -11.14 14.06
C SER A 376 55.15 -10.63 12.93
N GLY A 377 55.26 -9.32 12.75
CA GLY A 377 55.86 -8.73 11.57
C GLY A 377 55.05 -8.97 10.28
N ALA A 378 53.88 -9.56 10.38
CA ALA A 378 53.00 -9.78 9.24
C ALA A 378 52.58 -8.45 8.63
N THR A 379 52.44 -8.40 7.32
CA THR A 379 51.99 -7.18 6.61
C THR A 379 50.78 -7.43 5.71
N ALA A 380 49.95 -6.42 5.50
CA ALA A 380 48.88 -6.47 4.51
C ALA A 380 48.55 -5.06 4.02
N LYS A 381 47.82 -4.97 2.91
CA LYS A 381 47.28 -3.70 2.40
C LYS A 381 45.82 -3.51 2.85
N VAL A 382 45.52 -2.36 3.40
CA VAL A 382 44.15 -1.99 3.80
C VAL A 382 43.32 -1.63 2.55
N VAL A 383 42.11 -2.18 2.44
CA VAL A 383 41.16 -1.84 1.38
C VAL A 383 39.97 -1.07 1.96
N ASN A 384 39.54 -1.44 3.16
CA ASN A 384 38.41 -0.76 3.82
C ASN A 384 38.48 -1.00 5.33
N VAL A 385 37.93 -0.09 6.11
CA VAL A 385 37.84 -0.22 7.56
C VAL A 385 36.39 0.04 8.00
N GLN A 386 35.87 -0.84 8.82
CA GLN A 386 34.60 -0.65 9.50
C GLN A 386 34.82 -0.46 11.00
N ALA A 387 34.25 0.61 11.55
CA ALA A 387 34.27 0.86 12.98
C ALA A 387 33.30 -0.06 13.74
N GLU A 388 32.17 -0.41 13.10
CA GLU A 388 31.18 -1.36 13.63
C GLU A 388 30.57 -2.20 12.48
N PRO A 389 30.66 -3.52 12.51
CA PRO A 389 31.53 -4.29 13.42
C PRO A 389 33.00 -4.00 13.14
N LYS A 390 33.84 -4.08 14.16
CA LYS A 390 35.29 -3.72 14.11
C LYS A 390 36.05 -4.63 13.17
N ARG A 391 36.25 -4.20 11.91
CA ARG A 391 36.83 -4.99 10.83
C ARG A 391 37.80 -4.16 9.97
N ILE A 392 38.94 -4.74 9.61
CA ILE A 392 39.86 -4.19 8.61
C ILE A 392 39.87 -5.16 7.45
N TYR A 393 39.45 -4.76 6.27
CA TYR A 393 39.51 -5.56 5.06
C TYR A 393 40.88 -5.42 4.43
N ILE A 394 41.52 -6.56 4.21
CA ILE A 394 42.92 -6.61 3.78
C ILE A 394 43.11 -7.45 2.54
N VAL A 395 44.10 -7.07 1.73
CA VAL A 395 44.61 -7.85 0.58
C VAL A 395 46.15 -7.90 0.62
N ASN A 396 46.75 -8.67 -0.27
CA ASN A 396 48.21 -8.76 -0.42
C ASN A 396 48.93 -9.03 0.92
N LYS A 397 48.39 -9.95 1.70
CA LYS A 397 48.94 -10.34 2.99
C LYS A 397 50.26 -11.11 2.83
N SER A 398 51.25 -10.80 3.70
CA SER A 398 52.47 -11.53 3.90
C SER A 398 52.67 -11.85 5.39
N GLY A 399 52.92 -13.08 5.73
CA GLY A 399 52.99 -13.56 7.11
C GLY A 399 51.60 -13.89 7.69
N THR A 400 51.55 -14.16 9.00
CA THR A 400 50.32 -14.49 9.74
C THR A 400 50.18 -13.58 10.94
N PHE A 401 49.11 -12.82 11.03
CA PHE A 401 48.80 -11.98 12.17
C PHE A 401 48.51 -12.80 13.42
N GLN A 402 48.95 -12.31 14.58
CA GLN A 402 48.79 -13.01 15.86
C GLN A 402 47.64 -12.43 16.68
N ALA A 403 47.04 -13.28 17.53
CA ALA A 403 46.04 -12.85 18.49
C ALA A 403 46.57 -11.79 19.46
N SER A 404 45.76 -10.84 19.80
CA SER A 404 46.06 -9.73 20.73
C SER A 404 47.21 -8.82 20.33
N GLU A 405 47.80 -8.95 19.13
CA GLU A 405 48.82 -8.01 18.68
C GLU A 405 48.23 -6.69 18.22
N THR A 406 49.05 -5.66 18.26
CA THR A 406 48.72 -4.36 17.70
C THR A 406 49.21 -4.26 16.26
N VAL A 407 48.32 -3.99 15.33
CA VAL A 407 48.66 -3.62 13.96
C VAL A 407 48.76 -2.12 13.81
N THR A 408 49.79 -1.65 13.07
CA THR A 408 50.03 -0.21 12.88
C THR A 408 50.04 0.13 11.40
N GLY A 409 49.32 1.20 11.02
CA GLY A 409 49.32 1.77 9.67
C GLY A 409 50.58 2.56 9.37
N GLY A 410 51.24 2.21 8.27
CA GLY A 410 52.55 2.79 7.90
C GLY A 410 52.46 4.25 7.43
N THR A 411 51.32 4.73 7.04
CA THR A 411 51.07 6.09 6.56
C THR A 411 50.27 6.90 7.58
N SER A 412 49.17 6.34 8.10
CA SER A 412 48.26 6.99 9.01
C SER A 412 48.75 7.05 10.46
N GLY A 413 49.63 6.08 10.83
CA GLY A 413 49.98 5.84 12.23
C GLY A 413 48.82 5.29 13.06
N ALA A 414 47.69 4.91 12.42
CA ALA A 414 46.56 4.31 13.10
C ALA A 414 46.96 2.97 13.71
N THR A 415 46.37 2.67 14.86
CA THR A 415 46.64 1.37 15.55
C THR A 415 45.34 0.65 15.85
N ALA A 416 45.35 -0.68 15.64
CA ALA A 416 44.22 -1.55 16.01
C ALA A 416 44.78 -2.75 16.79
N THR A 417 44.17 -3.06 17.94
CA THR A 417 44.46 -4.26 18.70
C THR A 417 43.59 -5.40 18.20
N LEU A 418 44.21 -6.45 17.70
CA LEU A 418 43.48 -7.62 17.19
C LEU A 418 42.86 -8.41 18.34
N THR A 419 41.78 -9.15 18.02
CA THR A 419 41.09 -9.98 19.00
C THR A 419 42.02 -11.05 19.60
N SER A 420 41.67 -11.56 20.80
CA SER A 420 42.37 -12.67 21.44
C SER A 420 42.06 -14.05 20.85
N GLY A 421 41.05 -14.12 19.99
CA GLY A 421 40.64 -15.35 19.29
C GLY A 421 41.14 -15.42 17.85
N THR A 422 40.30 -15.85 16.95
CA THR A 422 40.55 -15.87 15.51
C THR A 422 40.65 -14.45 14.96
N VAL A 423 41.85 -14.03 14.59
CA VAL A 423 42.12 -12.65 14.17
C VAL A 423 41.78 -12.36 12.71
N GLU A 424 41.88 -13.36 11.87
CA GLU A 424 41.64 -13.28 10.44
C GLU A 424 40.48 -14.18 10.05
N VAL A 425 39.50 -13.64 9.42
CA VAL A 425 38.26 -14.34 9.05
C VAL A 425 37.86 -14.04 7.61
N ASN A 426 37.06 -14.93 7.04
CA ASN A 426 36.41 -14.72 5.75
C ASN A 426 35.45 -13.53 5.80
N GLN A 427 35.24 -12.88 4.65
CA GLN A 427 34.41 -11.68 4.57
C GLN A 427 32.95 -11.97 4.83
N SER A 428 32.35 -11.26 5.79
CA SER A 428 30.92 -11.30 6.13
C SER A 428 30.40 -9.88 6.38
N GLY A 429 29.12 -9.76 6.64
CA GLY A 429 28.50 -8.46 6.90
C GLY A 429 28.19 -7.69 5.62
N ARG A 430 28.16 -6.36 5.70
CA ARG A 430 27.71 -5.50 4.60
C ARG A 430 28.77 -5.16 3.56
N VAL A 431 30.03 -5.35 3.86
CA VAL A 431 31.15 -5.01 2.96
C VAL A 431 31.70 -6.27 2.29
N LEU A 432 32.06 -6.13 1.04
CA LEU A 432 32.76 -7.16 0.26
C LEU A 432 33.82 -6.53 -0.61
N VAL A 433 35.05 -7.05 -0.54
CA VAL A 433 36.17 -6.65 -1.40
C VAL A 433 36.31 -7.63 -2.56
N THR A 434 36.31 -7.10 -3.78
CA THR A 434 36.26 -7.91 -5.00
C THR A 434 37.10 -7.33 -6.12
N ILE A 435 37.30 -8.13 -7.17
CA ILE A 435 37.75 -7.68 -8.50
C ILE A 435 36.67 -8.05 -9.50
N PHE A 436 36.28 -7.08 -10.37
CA PHE A 436 35.35 -7.29 -11.47
C PHE A 436 35.96 -6.77 -12.79
N ALA A 437 35.63 -7.42 -13.91
CA ALA A 437 36.01 -6.96 -15.24
C ALA A 437 35.29 -5.64 -15.58
N SER A 438 34.02 -5.55 -15.28
CA SER A 438 33.19 -4.33 -15.36
C SER A 438 32.76 -3.89 -13.98
N ILE A 439 32.69 -2.58 -13.73
CA ILE A 439 32.30 -2.04 -12.40
C ILE A 439 30.83 -2.34 -12.16
N PRO A 440 30.44 -3.06 -11.10
CA PRO A 440 29.04 -3.15 -10.70
C PRO A 440 28.52 -1.78 -10.27
N THR A 441 27.20 -1.59 -10.36
CA THR A 441 26.57 -0.33 -9.98
C THR A 441 25.61 -0.52 -8.78
N ALA A 442 25.31 0.55 -8.08
CA ALA A 442 24.26 0.54 -7.07
C ALA A 442 22.93 0.11 -7.71
N GLY A 443 22.20 -0.72 -7.01
CA GLY A 443 20.96 -1.33 -7.51
C GLY A 443 21.15 -2.70 -8.17
N ASP A 444 22.35 -3.07 -8.61
CA ASP A 444 22.63 -4.42 -9.14
C ASP A 444 22.52 -5.48 -8.03
N SER A 445 22.16 -6.70 -8.39
CA SER A 445 22.08 -7.84 -7.45
C SER A 445 23.27 -8.77 -7.64
N LEU A 446 23.96 -9.09 -6.55
CA LEU A 446 25.15 -9.95 -6.52
C LEU A 446 24.81 -11.32 -5.93
N GLN A 447 25.21 -12.38 -6.62
CA GLN A 447 25.11 -13.76 -6.17
C GLN A 447 26.51 -14.39 -5.95
N PHE A 448 26.60 -15.24 -4.92
CA PHE A 448 27.78 -16.10 -4.68
C PHE A 448 27.49 -17.49 -5.23
N ASN A 449 28.19 -17.90 -6.25
CA ASN A 449 27.94 -19.12 -7.00
C ASN A 449 26.57 -19.24 -7.68
N SER A 450 26.48 -20.03 -8.72
CA SER A 450 25.28 -20.25 -9.49
C SER A 450 24.19 -21.08 -8.77
N THR A 451 24.45 -21.58 -7.57
CA THR A 451 23.63 -22.60 -6.92
C THR A 451 22.91 -22.17 -5.64
N ASP A 452 23.32 -21.09 -4.98
CA ASP A 452 22.73 -20.76 -3.67
C ASP A 452 21.59 -19.74 -3.70
N GLY A 453 21.08 -19.40 -4.84
CA GLY A 453 19.82 -18.61 -4.98
C GLY A 453 19.78 -17.25 -4.25
N ASN A 454 20.74 -16.99 -3.38
CA ASN A 454 20.81 -15.77 -2.59
C ASN A 454 21.43 -14.65 -3.39
N ALA A 455 20.69 -13.58 -3.56
CA ALA A 455 21.18 -12.36 -4.16
C ALA A 455 21.17 -11.22 -3.15
N PHE A 456 22.22 -10.43 -3.15
CA PHE A 456 22.40 -9.27 -2.28
C PHE A 456 22.43 -8.01 -3.14
N GLN A 457 21.57 -7.05 -2.84
CA GLN A 457 21.58 -5.81 -3.58
C GLN A 457 22.75 -4.93 -3.19
N ILE A 458 23.41 -4.41 -4.21
CA ILE A 458 24.51 -3.46 -4.08
C ILE A 458 23.96 -2.09 -3.74
N GLN A 459 24.33 -1.56 -2.57
CA GLN A 459 24.00 -0.19 -2.16
C GLN A 459 24.98 0.82 -2.76
N SER A 460 26.26 0.50 -2.71
CA SER A 460 27.30 1.36 -3.30
C SER A 460 28.54 0.56 -3.67
N VAL A 461 29.33 1.12 -4.58
CA VAL A 461 30.62 0.57 -5.01
C VAL A 461 31.64 1.69 -5.01
N SER A 462 32.77 1.47 -4.34
CA SER A 462 33.95 2.31 -4.44
C SER A 462 35.14 1.52 -4.99
N THR A 463 36.19 2.23 -5.37
CA THR A 463 37.39 1.60 -5.94
C THR A 463 38.62 2.03 -5.15
N VAL A 464 39.40 1.05 -4.73
CA VAL A 464 40.72 1.27 -4.13
C VAL A 464 41.76 0.60 -5.04
N THR A 465 42.75 1.38 -5.49
CA THR A 465 43.83 0.86 -6.36
C THR A 465 45.07 0.59 -5.53
N ILE A 466 45.53 -0.64 -5.53
CA ILE A 466 46.72 -1.07 -4.79
C ILE A 466 47.68 -1.77 -5.76
N SER A 467 48.89 -1.24 -5.90
CA SER A 467 49.91 -1.77 -6.80
C SER A 467 49.41 -2.00 -8.22
N GLY A 468 48.59 -1.08 -8.73
CA GLY A 468 48.01 -1.16 -10.09
C GLY A 468 46.74 -2.02 -10.23
N GLN A 469 46.40 -2.81 -9.19
CA GLN A 469 45.16 -3.58 -9.18
C GLN A 469 44.02 -2.80 -8.58
N ALA A 470 42.90 -2.64 -9.33
CA ALA A 470 41.69 -2.01 -8.84
C ALA A 470 40.83 -3.02 -8.07
N TYR A 471 40.66 -2.80 -6.78
CA TYR A 471 39.72 -3.53 -5.92
C TYR A 471 38.40 -2.76 -5.82
N ARG A 472 37.29 -3.46 -5.87
CA ARG A 472 35.96 -2.91 -5.68
C ARG A 472 35.50 -3.21 -4.27
N VAL A 473 35.22 -2.17 -3.52
CA VAL A 473 34.56 -2.26 -2.20
C VAL A 473 33.08 -2.15 -2.44
N ILE A 474 32.37 -3.24 -2.30
CA ILE A 474 30.92 -3.33 -2.48
C ILE A 474 30.27 -3.23 -1.10
N ILE A 475 29.32 -2.33 -0.94
CA ILE A 475 28.48 -2.23 0.24
C ILE A 475 27.08 -2.72 -0.13
N PHE A 476 26.56 -3.68 0.63
CA PHE A 476 25.23 -4.22 0.44
C PHE A 476 24.18 -3.45 1.23
N SER A 477 22.95 -3.45 0.74
CA SER A 477 21.80 -2.92 1.46
C SER A 477 21.53 -3.67 2.77
N THR A 478 21.82 -4.99 2.77
CA THR A 478 21.63 -5.89 3.92
C THR A 478 22.96 -6.53 4.33
N SER A 479 23.04 -6.99 5.57
CA SER A 479 24.20 -7.72 6.09
C SER A 479 24.14 -9.19 5.66
N ARG A 480 25.26 -9.77 5.32
CA ARG A 480 25.40 -11.21 5.02
C ARG A 480 25.80 -11.95 6.28
N ALA A 481 25.02 -12.93 6.69
CA ALA A 481 25.37 -13.81 7.81
C ALA A 481 26.50 -14.78 7.43
N THR A 482 26.45 -15.30 6.20
CA THR A 482 27.45 -16.28 5.73
C THR A 482 28.74 -15.58 5.31
N ALA A 483 29.86 -16.05 5.85
CA ALA A 483 31.18 -15.60 5.47
C ALA A 483 31.63 -16.22 4.13
N VAL A 484 32.29 -15.41 3.28
CA VAL A 484 32.73 -15.81 1.96
C VAL A 484 34.28 -15.79 1.91
N ALA A 485 34.87 -16.88 1.50
CA ALA A 485 36.32 -16.99 1.36
C ALA A 485 36.85 -16.17 0.18
N ALA A 486 38.14 -15.84 0.24
CA ALA A 486 38.83 -15.28 -0.92
C ALA A 486 38.75 -16.24 -2.12
N ASP A 487 38.83 -15.67 -3.32
CA ASP A 487 38.79 -16.33 -4.62
C ASP A 487 37.49 -17.07 -4.98
N VAL A 488 36.44 -16.88 -4.19
CA VAL A 488 35.07 -17.31 -4.57
C VAL A 488 34.58 -16.46 -5.75
N GLY A 489 34.03 -17.12 -6.76
CA GLY A 489 33.43 -16.49 -7.93
C GLY A 489 32.14 -15.79 -7.60
N LEU A 490 31.89 -14.68 -8.25
CA LEU A 490 30.71 -13.83 -8.08
C LEU A 490 30.02 -13.61 -9.42
N THR A 491 28.71 -13.45 -9.34
CA THR A 491 27.90 -13.06 -10.49
C THR A 491 27.01 -11.86 -10.08
N VAL A 492 27.08 -10.77 -10.84
CA VAL A 492 26.20 -9.62 -10.65
C VAL A 492 25.15 -9.62 -11.72
N ARG A 493 23.90 -9.49 -11.29
CA ARG A 493 22.72 -9.45 -12.15
C ARG A 493 21.89 -8.21 -11.88
N LYS A 494 21.18 -7.74 -12.90
CA LYS A 494 20.33 -6.53 -12.86
C LYS A 494 18.85 -6.87 -12.92
N GLU A 495 18.52 -7.93 -13.64
CA GLU A 495 17.13 -8.33 -13.90
C GLU A 495 16.64 -9.32 -12.84
N PHE A 496 16.48 -8.82 -11.64
CA PHE A 496 15.97 -9.58 -10.49
C PHE A 496 14.45 -9.53 -10.42
N SER A 497 13.81 -10.60 -9.96
CA SER A 497 12.36 -10.62 -9.76
C SER A 497 11.96 -9.66 -8.64
N LEU A 498 10.88 -8.91 -8.86
CA LEU A 498 10.46 -7.84 -7.98
C LEU A 498 8.95 -7.76 -7.88
N VAL A 499 8.43 -7.63 -6.68
CA VAL A 499 7.08 -7.18 -6.42
C VAL A 499 7.14 -5.88 -5.61
N ARG A 500 6.71 -4.79 -6.23
CA ARG A 500 6.67 -3.48 -5.61
C ARG A 500 5.25 -3.13 -5.23
N LEU A 501 5.04 -2.86 -3.96
CA LEU A 501 3.75 -2.49 -3.40
C LEU A 501 3.78 -1.01 -3.00
N THR A 502 2.84 -0.23 -3.53
CA THR A 502 2.70 1.21 -3.23
C THR A 502 1.26 1.50 -2.83
N GLY A 503 1.04 2.28 -1.78
CA GLY A 503 -0.30 2.61 -1.30
C GLY A 503 -1.05 1.45 -0.65
N HIS A 504 -0.33 0.44 -0.17
CA HIS A 504 -0.88 -0.60 0.68
C HIS A 504 -0.82 -0.14 2.14
N ASP A 505 -1.94 -0.16 2.83
CA ASP A 505 -2.00 0.23 4.24
C ASP A 505 -1.29 -0.77 5.15
N PHE A 506 -1.27 -2.04 4.75
CA PHE A 506 -0.53 -3.11 5.41
C PHE A 506 -0.34 -4.31 4.48
N LEU A 507 0.72 -5.06 4.71
CA LEU A 507 0.92 -6.37 4.12
C LEU A 507 0.30 -7.41 5.06
N GLN A 508 -0.89 -7.87 4.75
CA GLN A 508 -1.47 -9.00 5.47
C GLN A 508 -0.91 -10.29 4.90
N VAL A 509 0.04 -10.88 5.60
CA VAL A 509 0.42 -12.27 5.37
C VAL A 509 -0.68 -13.11 5.99
N GLY A 510 -1.39 -13.91 5.19
CA GLY A 510 -2.46 -14.75 5.67
C GLY A 510 -1.93 -15.70 6.75
N THR A 511 -2.47 -15.62 7.95
CA THR A 511 -2.39 -16.72 8.90
C THR A 511 -3.36 -17.78 8.39
N GLY A 512 -2.93 -18.62 7.49
CA GLY A 512 -3.62 -19.86 7.17
C GLY A 512 -3.93 -20.56 8.48
N GLY A 513 -5.09 -21.16 8.60
CA GLY A 513 -5.59 -21.75 9.84
C GLY A 513 -4.57 -22.60 10.58
N THR A 514 -4.94 -23.11 11.72
CA THR A 514 -4.12 -23.86 12.67
C THR A 514 -3.41 -25.12 12.16
N ASP A 515 -3.42 -25.37 10.85
CA ASP A 515 -2.71 -26.50 10.26
C ASP A 515 -1.24 -26.13 9.97
N THR A 516 -0.41 -26.26 10.99
CA THR A 516 1.03 -26.06 10.92
C THR A 516 1.77 -27.22 10.24
N THR A 517 1.08 -28.27 9.82
CA THR A 517 1.72 -29.48 9.27
C THR A 517 2.16 -29.30 7.82
N ASN A 518 1.63 -28.32 7.10
CA ASN A 518 1.93 -28.03 5.70
C ASN A 518 2.73 -26.75 5.48
N TRP A 519 3.12 -26.06 6.53
CA TRP A 519 4.01 -24.92 6.39
C TRP A 519 5.41 -25.38 6.00
N PRO A 520 6.08 -24.67 5.08
CA PRO A 520 7.39 -25.05 4.64
C PRO A 520 8.38 -25.06 5.84
N ASN A 521 9.23 -26.04 5.86
CA ASN A 521 10.05 -26.47 6.98
C ASN A 521 10.99 -25.39 7.54
N ASN A 522 11.01 -25.32 8.85
CA ASN A 522 11.92 -24.64 9.77
C ASN A 522 13.04 -23.81 9.13
N PRO A 523 13.10 -22.48 9.34
CA PRO A 523 14.10 -21.59 8.76
C PRO A 523 15.54 -21.94 9.13
N THR A 524 15.74 -22.67 10.21
CA THR A 524 17.08 -23.19 10.56
C THR A 524 17.55 -24.30 9.63
N GLN A 525 16.65 -24.95 8.88
CA GLN A 525 16.99 -25.99 7.92
C GLN A 525 17.05 -25.51 6.47
N ASN A 526 16.40 -24.39 6.14
CA ASN A 526 16.40 -23.83 4.80
C ASN A 526 16.25 -22.31 4.79
N PRO A 527 17.27 -21.56 5.18
CA PRO A 527 17.22 -20.10 5.27
C PRO A 527 17.01 -19.38 3.92
N ASN A 528 16.87 -20.13 2.82
CA ASN A 528 16.96 -19.60 1.45
C ASN A 528 15.64 -19.64 0.68
N GLN A 529 14.49 -19.90 1.29
CA GLN A 529 13.34 -20.36 0.52
C GLN A 529 12.28 -19.34 0.13
N SER A 530 12.24 -18.15 0.66
CA SER A 530 11.23 -17.17 0.23
C SER A 530 11.73 -15.75 0.42
N TYR A 531 12.09 -15.11 -0.68
CA TYR A 531 12.47 -13.71 -0.66
C TYR A 531 11.43 -12.88 -1.40
N GLN A 532 10.84 -11.92 -0.72
CA GLN A 532 10.14 -10.82 -1.32
C GLN A 532 11.09 -9.62 -1.37
N VAL A 533 11.33 -9.12 -2.57
CA VAL A 533 12.14 -7.92 -2.78
C VAL A 533 11.20 -6.76 -3.01
N MET A 534 11.27 -5.75 -2.12
CA MET A 534 10.53 -4.50 -2.26
C MET A 534 11.50 -3.36 -2.50
N THR A 535 11.29 -2.54 -3.53
CA THR A 535 12.06 -1.31 -3.76
C THR A 535 11.23 -0.09 -3.39
N ASN A 536 11.87 0.93 -2.84
CA ASN A 536 11.26 2.24 -2.63
C ASN A 536 11.37 3.09 -3.89
N GLU A 537 10.31 3.80 -4.30
CA GLU A 537 10.28 4.68 -5.48
C GLU A 537 11.23 5.87 -5.39
N THR A 538 11.42 6.39 -4.18
CA THR A 538 12.26 7.58 -3.96
C THR A 538 13.73 7.26 -3.83
N ASP A 539 14.07 5.99 -3.58
CA ASP A 539 15.46 5.54 -3.49
C ASP A 539 15.59 4.11 -4.04
N PRO A 540 15.76 3.95 -5.34
CA PRO A 540 15.85 2.64 -5.99
C PRO A 540 17.08 1.84 -5.55
N GLY A 541 18.01 2.43 -4.83
CA GLY A 541 19.18 1.73 -4.26
C GLY A 541 18.88 0.93 -3.00
N ARG A 542 17.70 1.06 -2.39
CA ARG A 542 17.33 0.26 -1.20
C ARG A 542 16.34 -0.84 -1.52
N VAL A 543 16.77 -2.05 -1.34
CA VAL A 543 15.95 -3.26 -1.45
C VAL A 543 15.71 -3.84 -0.07
N TYR A 544 14.44 -4.12 0.19
CA TYR A 544 14.03 -4.82 1.40
C TYR A 544 13.74 -6.28 1.02
N TYR A 545 14.46 -7.20 1.65
CA TYR A 545 14.16 -8.62 1.54
C TYR A 545 13.14 -8.98 2.61
N THR A 546 11.99 -9.51 2.19
CA THR A 546 11.06 -10.14 3.11
C THR A 546 11.06 -11.63 2.87
N ALA A 547 11.18 -12.40 3.93
CA ALA A 547 11.04 -13.85 3.89
C ALA A 547 9.94 -14.26 4.86
N THR A 548 9.12 -15.20 4.48
CA THR A 548 8.23 -15.92 5.39
C THR A 548 8.76 -17.33 5.56
N ASP A 549 8.87 -17.78 6.82
CA ASP A 549 9.23 -19.15 7.11
C ASP A 549 7.99 -20.04 7.26
N ASP A 550 8.25 -21.31 7.48
CA ASP A 550 7.27 -22.39 7.65
C ASP A 550 6.33 -22.21 8.85
N LEU A 551 6.73 -21.38 9.81
CA LEU A 551 5.95 -21.08 10.99
C LEU A 551 5.12 -19.80 10.82
N GLY A 552 5.14 -19.22 9.59
CA GLY A 552 4.51 -17.93 9.31
C GLY A 552 5.28 -16.75 9.89
N ASN A 553 6.53 -16.93 10.31
CA ASN A 553 7.34 -15.83 10.77
C ASN A 553 7.73 -14.95 9.59
N PHE A 554 7.55 -13.65 9.75
CA PHE A 554 7.88 -12.65 8.75
C PHE A 554 9.27 -12.07 9.03
N TYR A 555 10.19 -12.18 8.07
CA TYR A 555 11.53 -11.64 8.14
C TYR A 555 11.70 -10.56 7.08
N VAL A 556 12.29 -9.45 7.45
CA VAL A 556 12.74 -8.42 6.50
C VAL A 556 14.27 -8.49 6.46
N GLY A 557 14.80 -9.35 5.63
CA GLY A 557 16.21 -9.67 5.57
C GLY A 557 16.77 -10.06 6.94
N ASP A 558 17.97 -9.60 7.26
CA ASP A 558 18.52 -9.65 8.62
C ASP A 558 18.02 -8.50 9.49
N GLN A 559 17.07 -7.68 8.98
CA GLN A 559 16.60 -6.45 9.62
C GLN A 559 15.12 -6.26 9.37
N PHE A 560 14.41 -5.82 10.37
CA PHE A 560 13.01 -5.41 10.30
C PHE A 560 12.85 -4.10 9.52
N LYS A 561 11.60 -3.74 9.13
CA LYS A 561 11.33 -2.56 8.32
C LYS A 561 12.12 -1.35 8.81
N VAL A 562 13.08 -0.92 8.03
CA VAL A 562 13.74 0.37 8.22
C VAL A 562 13.04 1.36 7.28
N ASP A 563 12.35 2.33 7.85
CA ASP A 563 11.87 3.47 7.09
C ASP A 563 13.07 4.30 6.68
N GLN A 564 13.28 4.42 5.39
CA GLN A 564 14.48 5.05 4.85
C GLN A 564 14.51 6.56 5.06
N ALA A 565 13.37 7.19 5.02
CA ALA A 565 13.28 8.65 5.19
C ALA A 565 13.52 9.06 6.64
N THR A 566 13.11 8.21 7.59
CA THR A 566 13.18 8.51 9.02
C THR A 566 14.21 7.68 9.77
N GLY A 567 14.69 6.57 9.19
CA GLY A 567 15.55 5.59 9.86
C GLY A 567 14.82 4.77 10.94
N ASN A 568 13.51 4.88 11.04
CA ASN A 568 12.75 4.17 12.06
C ASN A 568 12.68 2.67 11.77
N VAL A 569 12.95 1.87 12.78
CA VAL A 569 12.71 0.42 12.79
C VAL A 569 11.42 0.16 13.54
N THR A 570 10.41 -0.34 12.85
CA THR A 570 9.16 -0.77 13.47
C THR A 570 9.19 -2.28 13.66
N LEU A 571 9.07 -2.71 14.92
CA LEU A 571 9.02 -4.10 15.33
C LEU A 571 7.62 -4.36 15.89
N ASP A 572 6.83 -5.09 15.14
CA ASP A 572 5.50 -5.54 15.58
C ASP A 572 5.55 -7.07 15.78
N ALA A 573 6.16 -7.46 16.91
CA ALA A 573 6.31 -8.87 17.25
C ALA A 573 5.97 -9.09 18.74
N SER A 574 5.33 -10.19 19.04
CA SER A 574 5.04 -10.62 20.42
C SER A 574 6.31 -10.98 21.23
N ALA A 575 7.42 -11.23 20.54
CA ALA A 575 8.74 -11.44 21.16
C ALA A 575 9.83 -10.92 20.22
N PHE A 576 10.70 -10.07 20.76
CA PHE A 576 11.88 -9.57 20.08
C PHE A 576 13.12 -10.08 20.81
N ASN A 577 13.84 -11.01 20.19
CA ASN A 577 15.05 -11.58 20.77
C ASN A 577 16.28 -10.86 20.17
N LEU A 578 16.95 -10.07 20.98
CA LEU A 578 18.19 -9.36 20.66
C LEU A 578 19.43 -10.18 21.10
N SER A 579 19.41 -11.50 20.94
CA SER A 579 20.55 -12.32 21.29
C SER A 579 21.78 -11.89 20.50
N GLY A 580 22.87 -11.57 21.19
CA GLY A 580 24.12 -11.11 20.58
C GLY A 580 24.22 -9.60 20.35
N LEU A 581 23.24 -8.81 20.80
CA LEU A 581 23.34 -7.36 20.77
C LEU A 581 24.22 -6.87 21.92
N GLU A 582 25.37 -6.32 21.63
CA GLU A 582 26.28 -5.75 22.65
C GLU A 582 25.79 -4.41 23.19
N SER A 583 25.07 -3.64 22.38
CA SER A 583 24.51 -2.36 22.79
C SER A 583 23.32 -1.94 21.93
N LEU A 584 22.35 -1.26 22.52
CA LEU A 584 21.27 -0.54 21.86
C LEU A 584 21.56 0.95 21.92
N ARG A 585 21.70 1.60 20.75
CA ARG A 585 21.89 3.04 20.65
C ARG A 585 20.58 3.74 20.33
N LEU A 586 20.18 4.64 21.19
CA LEU A 586 19.01 5.49 20.99
C LEU A 586 19.51 6.92 20.74
N GLY A 587 19.29 7.44 19.54
CA GLY A 587 19.76 8.77 19.17
C GLY A 587 18.89 9.45 18.12
N SER A 588 19.01 10.77 17.98
CA SER A 588 18.25 11.51 16.97
C SER A 588 18.88 11.37 15.59
N VAL A 589 18.03 11.37 14.57
CA VAL A 589 18.38 11.41 13.16
C VAL A 589 19.03 12.77 12.89
N GLY A 590 20.31 12.80 12.51
CA GLY A 590 20.98 14.06 12.18
C GLY A 590 22.43 14.18 12.59
N GLY A 591 23.13 13.07 12.80
CA GLY A 591 24.60 13.06 12.92
C GLY A 591 25.17 13.10 14.33
N LEU A 592 24.36 13.18 15.36
CA LEU A 592 24.80 12.97 16.73
C LEU A 592 24.42 11.56 17.18
N ILE A 593 25.42 10.78 17.48
CA ILE A 593 25.27 9.44 18.03
C ILE A 593 24.66 9.58 19.43
N GLY A 594 23.42 9.12 19.60
CA GLY A 594 22.79 9.05 20.91
C GLY A 594 23.52 8.10 21.86
N ALA A 595 23.23 8.19 23.14
CA ALA A 595 23.81 7.29 24.13
C ALA A 595 23.49 5.82 23.79
N SER A 596 24.50 4.97 23.84
CA SER A 596 24.30 3.53 23.77
C SER A 596 23.58 3.05 25.01
N VAL A 597 22.53 2.25 24.84
CA VAL A 597 21.90 1.51 25.95
C VAL A 597 22.39 0.06 25.85
N ASN A 598 23.08 -0.39 26.89
CA ASN A 598 23.64 -1.74 26.95
C ASN A 598 22.98 -2.64 28.02
N GLU A 599 22.08 -2.09 28.81
CA GLU A 599 21.40 -2.84 29.89
C GLU A 599 20.06 -2.19 30.25
N PHE A 600 19.06 -3.05 30.49
CA PHE A 600 17.86 -2.68 31.25
C PHE A 600 18.12 -2.99 32.71
N SER A 601 18.40 -1.93 33.50
CA SER A 601 18.82 -2.08 34.90
C SER A 601 17.65 -2.36 35.83
N THR A 602 17.82 -3.33 36.72
CA THR A 602 16.90 -3.60 37.83
C THR A 602 17.34 -2.93 39.13
N ASP A 603 18.42 -2.15 39.11
CA ASP A 603 18.93 -1.41 40.28
C ASP A 603 17.91 -0.37 40.73
N GLY A 604 17.19 -0.67 41.79
CA GLY A 604 16.19 0.22 42.42
C GLY A 604 16.78 1.40 43.17
N THR A 605 18.11 1.49 43.29
CA THR A 605 18.76 2.66 43.94
C THR A 605 19.14 3.75 42.93
N LEU A 606 19.21 3.38 41.64
CA LEU A 606 19.73 4.22 40.55
C LEU A 606 21.09 4.89 40.88
N SER A 607 21.85 4.27 41.79
CA SER A 607 23.07 4.85 42.35
C SER A 607 24.21 5.04 41.35
N GLN A 608 24.18 4.28 40.25
CA GLN A 608 25.24 4.32 39.23
C GLN A 608 25.15 5.55 38.32
N ASN A 609 24.03 6.29 38.32
CA ASN A 609 23.81 7.46 37.48
C ASN A 609 24.30 7.25 36.03
N SER A 610 23.97 6.07 35.45
CA SER A 610 24.45 5.62 34.16
C SER A 610 23.65 6.24 33.02
N ASN A 611 24.33 6.75 32.00
CA ASN A 611 23.72 7.19 30.75
C ASN A 611 23.65 6.07 29.67
N THR A 612 24.05 4.85 30.03
CA THR A 612 24.00 3.67 29.13
C THR A 612 23.06 2.57 29.63
N LYS A 613 22.32 2.80 30.73
CA LYS A 613 21.35 1.86 31.29
C LYS A 613 19.96 2.48 31.32
N VAL A 614 18.95 1.71 30.95
CA VAL A 614 17.54 2.08 31.11
C VAL A 614 16.97 1.35 32.33
N PRO A 615 16.51 2.06 33.34
CA PRO A 615 15.92 1.41 34.50
C PRO A 615 14.59 0.72 34.13
N THR A 616 14.35 -0.47 34.67
CA THR A 616 13.05 -1.13 34.56
C THR A 616 11.98 -0.39 35.35
N GLN A 617 10.71 -0.61 35.02
CA GLN A 617 9.58 -0.04 35.76
C GLN A 617 9.69 -0.34 37.28
N ASN A 618 10.09 -1.56 37.63
CA ASN A 618 10.29 -1.95 39.01
C ASN A 618 11.45 -1.19 39.69
N ALA A 619 12.57 -0.96 38.96
CA ALA A 619 13.68 -0.17 39.48
C ALA A 619 13.26 1.28 39.76
N VAL A 620 12.55 1.90 38.82
CA VAL A 620 12.00 3.25 38.98
C VAL A 620 11.01 3.30 40.15
N LYS A 621 10.11 2.32 40.23
CA LYS A 621 9.15 2.24 41.35
C LYS A 621 9.87 2.13 42.68
N THR A 622 10.85 1.23 42.79
CA THR A 622 11.63 1.02 44.03
C THR A 622 12.39 2.29 44.45
N TYR A 623 13.00 2.99 43.44
CA TYR A 623 13.65 4.26 43.69
C TYR A 623 12.69 5.33 44.19
N VAL A 624 11.55 5.48 43.53
CA VAL A 624 10.52 6.46 43.91
C VAL A 624 9.93 6.14 45.26
N ASP A 625 9.58 4.85 45.51
CA ASP A 625 9.08 4.43 46.81
C ASP A 625 10.12 4.68 47.93
N GLY A 626 11.41 4.43 47.64
CA GLY A 626 12.50 4.73 48.58
C GLY A 626 12.67 6.25 48.85
N GLN A 627 12.53 7.08 47.85
CA GLN A 627 12.54 8.53 48.03
C GLN A 627 11.29 9.00 48.80
N ILE A 628 10.14 8.43 48.48
CA ILE A 628 8.87 8.77 49.15
C ILE A 628 8.87 8.27 50.61
N ALA A 629 9.44 7.07 50.86
CA ALA A 629 9.58 6.58 52.23
C ALA A 629 10.45 7.49 53.14
N GLY A 630 11.37 8.26 52.53
CA GLY A 630 12.14 9.30 53.23
C GLY A 630 11.41 10.64 53.32
N LEU A 631 10.35 10.82 52.56
CA LEU A 631 9.46 11.97 52.69
C LEU A 631 8.41 11.64 53.71
N ASN A 632 8.39 12.39 54.81
CA ASN A 632 7.27 12.32 55.75
C ASN A 632 6.01 12.74 54.98
N ALA A 633 5.21 11.75 54.49
CA ALA A 633 3.95 11.99 53.81
C ALA A 633 2.99 12.86 54.64
N ASP A 634 3.22 12.85 55.97
CA ASP A 634 2.41 13.56 56.95
C ASP A 634 2.98 14.95 57.26
N LYS A 635 4.03 15.40 56.51
CA LYS A 635 4.74 16.61 56.88
C LYS A 635 5.33 17.38 55.68
N ILE A 636 4.99 18.64 55.60
CA ILE A 636 5.67 19.61 54.73
C ILE A 636 6.69 20.33 55.64
N ILE A 637 7.98 20.24 55.31
CA ILE A 637 9.05 20.74 56.17
C ILE A 637 10.07 21.55 55.36
N GLU A 638 10.48 22.67 55.93
CA GLU A 638 11.63 23.46 55.49
C GLU A 638 12.42 23.92 56.75
N GLY A 639 13.58 23.33 56.95
CA GLY A 639 14.37 23.54 58.16
C GLY A 639 13.61 23.02 59.42
N ASP A 640 13.40 23.93 60.36
CA ASP A 640 12.66 23.66 61.63
C ASP A 640 11.19 24.13 61.56
N THR A 641 10.71 24.52 60.41
CA THR A 641 9.34 24.95 60.17
C THR A 641 8.58 23.86 59.40
N SER A 642 7.40 23.51 59.89
CA SER A 642 6.63 22.42 59.27
C SER A 642 5.10 22.60 59.37
N VAL A 643 4.41 21.94 58.47
CA VAL A 643 2.99 21.59 58.60
C VAL A 643 2.93 20.07 58.68
N GLU A 644 2.38 19.55 59.75
CA GLU A 644 2.32 18.09 60.00
C GLU A 644 0.91 17.67 60.24
N THR A 645 0.55 16.49 59.70
CA THR A 645 -0.64 15.75 60.10
C THR A 645 -0.23 14.70 61.12
N ILE A 646 -0.85 14.71 62.30
CA ILE A 646 -0.62 13.72 63.32
C ILE A 646 -1.93 12.98 63.52
N ASP A 647 -1.92 11.69 63.20
CA ASP A 647 -3.08 10.80 63.34
C ASP A 647 -2.64 9.52 64.02
N SER A 648 -3.18 9.27 65.17
CA SER A 648 -2.96 8.03 65.95
C SER A 648 -4.26 7.27 66.18
N GLY A 649 -5.17 7.33 65.22
CA GLY A 649 -6.46 6.66 65.24
C GLY A 649 -7.61 7.62 65.01
N SER A 650 -8.40 7.91 66.06
CA SER A 650 -9.57 8.81 65.94
C SER A 650 -9.29 10.26 66.34
N ASP A 651 -8.06 10.60 66.65
CA ASP A 651 -7.64 11.89 67.23
C ASP A 651 -6.68 12.68 66.32
N GLY A 652 -6.82 12.53 65.02
CA GLY A 652 -6.00 13.25 64.04
C GLY A 652 -6.05 14.77 64.18
N ASN A 653 -4.88 15.40 63.97
CA ASN A 653 -4.76 16.85 64.00
C ASN A 653 -3.74 17.36 62.99
N ILE A 654 -3.84 18.64 62.62
CA ILE A 654 -2.89 19.33 61.74
C ILE A 654 -2.16 20.35 62.59
N GLN A 655 -0.83 20.27 62.62
CA GLN A 655 -0.01 21.18 63.39
C GLN A 655 0.83 22.06 62.46
N PHE A 656 0.85 23.35 62.75
CA PHE A 656 1.72 24.33 62.13
C PHE A 656 2.84 24.71 63.12
N LYS A 657 4.07 24.37 62.77
CA LYS A 657 5.26 24.62 63.61
C LYS A 657 6.17 25.67 62.98
N ILE A 658 6.71 26.55 63.76
CA ILE A 658 7.75 27.50 63.41
C ILE A 658 8.85 27.41 64.46
N ASN A 659 10.11 27.25 64.03
CA ASN A 659 11.25 26.98 64.91
C ASN A 659 10.95 25.77 65.82
N ALA A 660 10.47 24.66 65.26
CA ALA A 660 10.10 23.42 65.92
C ALA A 660 8.98 23.54 67.01
N GLN A 661 8.41 24.73 67.17
CA GLN A 661 7.35 24.99 68.14
C GLN A 661 5.99 25.07 67.46
N MET A 662 4.99 24.35 67.96
CA MET A 662 3.60 24.42 67.52
C MET A 662 3.09 25.87 67.71
N LYS A 663 2.61 26.49 66.67
CA LYS A 663 2.02 27.83 66.68
C LYS A 663 0.52 27.82 66.45
N LEU A 664 0.04 26.82 65.70
CA LEU A 664 -1.37 26.68 65.37
C LEU A 664 -1.66 25.20 65.20
N GLN A 665 -2.84 24.76 65.61
CA GLN A 665 -3.32 23.40 65.37
C GLN A 665 -4.80 23.43 64.91
N VAL A 666 -5.13 22.54 64.01
CA VAL A 666 -6.53 22.13 63.81
C VAL A 666 -6.68 20.78 64.51
N ASP A 667 -7.51 20.71 65.52
CA ASP A 667 -7.72 19.49 66.30
C ASP A 667 -8.69 18.50 65.63
N SER A 668 -8.90 17.34 66.18
CA SER A 668 -9.80 16.30 65.69
C SER A 668 -11.28 16.74 65.68
N GLY A 669 -11.65 17.73 66.41
CA GLY A 669 -12.98 18.35 66.43
C GLY A 669 -13.15 19.42 65.35
N GLY A 670 -12.08 19.74 64.58
CA GLY A 670 -12.06 20.80 63.59
C GLY A 670 -11.84 22.20 64.15
N ASN A 671 -11.47 22.32 65.43
CA ASN A 671 -11.19 23.61 66.05
C ASN A 671 -9.80 24.09 65.68
N THR A 672 -9.68 25.37 65.32
CA THR A 672 -8.38 26.02 65.12
C THR A 672 -7.94 26.68 66.37
N ILE A 673 -6.91 26.13 67.00
CA ILE A 673 -6.40 26.58 68.32
C ILE A 673 -4.94 27.01 68.27
N PRO A 674 -4.52 28.01 69.03
CA PRO A 674 -3.14 28.42 69.10
C PRO A 674 -2.26 27.38 69.85
N GLY A 675 -0.95 27.45 69.60
CA GLY A 675 0.03 26.54 70.18
C GLY A 675 0.17 26.63 71.71
N ALA A 676 -0.27 27.70 72.31
CA ALA A 676 -0.32 27.92 73.73
C ALA A 676 -1.39 28.94 74.05
N ASP A 677 -1.95 28.81 75.25
CA ASP A 677 -2.97 29.71 75.76
C ASP A 677 -2.46 31.14 75.87
N ASN A 678 -3.22 32.10 75.39
CA ASN A 678 -2.94 33.55 75.41
C ASN A 678 -1.59 33.96 74.79
N ALA A 679 -1.06 33.12 73.85
CA ALA A 679 0.28 33.33 73.27
C ALA A 679 0.27 33.81 71.84
N SER A 680 -0.84 33.77 71.13
CA SER A 680 -0.92 34.09 69.71
C SER A 680 -2.10 35.01 69.37
N ASN A 681 -1.91 35.95 68.47
CA ASN A 681 -2.96 36.83 67.99
C ASN A 681 -3.60 36.29 66.70
N LEU A 682 -4.86 36.50 66.53
CA LEU A 682 -5.54 36.35 65.23
C LEU A 682 -5.46 37.65 64.46
N GLY A 683 -4.47 37.75 63.57
CA GLY A 683 -4.10 39.01 62.89
C GLY A 683 -3.12 39.88 63.67
N SER A 684 -2.87 41.08 63.22
CA SER A 684 -1.97 42.06 63.86
C SER A 684 -2.48 43.49 63.66
N SER A 685 -1.84 44.44 64.29
CA SER A 685 -2.18 45.87 64.09
C SER A 685 -2.09 46.38 62.65
N THR A 686 -1.28 45.70 61.83
CA THR A 686 -1.08 46.06 60.42
C THR A 686 -1.66 45.06 59.44
N LYS A 687 -2.02 43.83 59.87
CA LYS A 687 -2.61 42.76 59.07
C LYS A 687 -3.86 42.23 59.77
N ARG A 688 -4.99 42.83 59.45
CA ARG A 688 -6.28 42.53 60.04
C ARG A 688 -7.15 41.65 59.13
N TRP A 689 -7.98 40.85 59.71
CA TRP A 689 -9.02 40.14 58.95
C TRP A 689 -10.07 41.19 58.47
N ALA A 690 -10.54 41.03 57.26
CA ALA A 690 -11.55 41.91 56.70
C ALA A 690 -12.90 41.74 57.43
N ASN A 691 -13.28 40.49 57.70
CA ASN A 691 -14.49 40.13 58.44
C ASN A 691 -14.22 38.87 59.29
N ILE A 692 -14.88 38.73 60.39
CA ILE A 692 -15.00 37.49 61.18
C ILE A 692 -16.47 37.14 61.24
N TYR A 693 -16.83 35.95 60.78
CA TYR A 693 -18.18 35.38 60.83
C TYR A 693 -18.17 34.35 61.93
N ALA A 694 -18.86 34.64 63.04
CA ALA A 694 -18.99 33.79 64.18
C ALA A 694 -20.45 33.86 64.70
N ALA A 695 -21.02 32.75 65.15
CA ALA A 695 -22.33 32.75 65.75
C ALA A 695 -22.31 33.43 67.11
N ASP A 696 -21.35 33.07 67.94
CA ASP A 696 -21.10 33.71 69.25
C ASP A 696 -19.62 34.06 69.37
N MET A 697 -19.31 35.15 70.05
CA MET A 697 -17.91 35.50 70.36
C MET A 697 -17.64 35.39 71.86
N HIS A 698 -16.77 34.43 72.20
CA HIS A 698 -16.39 34.18 73.59
C HIS A 698 -15.08 34.92 73.92
N TYR A 699 -15.06 35.69 74.97
CA TYR A 699 -13.90 36.38 75.48
C TYR A 699 -13.61 35.88 76.88
N SER A 700 -12.41 35.38 77.09
CA SER A 700 -12.00 34.96 78.42
C SER A 700 -10.50 35.28 78.60
N ASN A 701 -10.15 35.80 79.70
CA ASN A 701 -8.79 35.89 80.18
C ASN A 701 -8.59 35.08 81.48
N GLN A 702 -9.22 33.95 81.59
CA GLN A 702 -9.04 33.02 82.70
C GLN A 702 -7.55 32.63 82.82
N GLY A 703 -7.01 32.75 84.00
CA GLY A 703 -5.58 32.52 84.27
C GLY A 703 -4.75 33.78 84.21
N ASP A 704 -5.29 34.94 83.77
CA ASP A 704 -4.62 36.22 83.72
C ASP A 704 -5.49 37.32 84.33
N LYS A 705 -4.97 38.53 84.41
CA LYS A 705 -5.68 39.69 84.98
C LYS A 705 -5.87 40.77 83.93
N ASN A 706 -7.06 41.36 83.84
CA ASN A 706 -7.23 42.54 83.02
C ASN A 706 -6.57 43.80 83.68
N SER A 707 -6.29 44.80 82.90
CA SER A 707 -5.59 46.03 83.32
C SER A 707 -6.52 47.05 84.01
N VAL A 708 -7.83 46.83 84.07
CA VAL A 708 -8.79 47.80 84.62
C VAL A 708 -9.04 47.57 86.11
N ASP A 709 -9.42 46.30 86.47
CA ASP A 709 -9.76 46.00 87.87
C ASP A 709 -8.93 44.84 88.45
N GLY A 710 -7.98 44.31 87.66
CA GLY A 710 -7.06 43.25 88.10
C GLY A 710 -7.74 41.90 88.27
N THR A 711 -8.90 41.70 87.73
CA THR A 711 -9.65 40.40 87.76
C THR A 711 -9.65 39.75 86.41
N TRP A 712 -10.06 38.46 86.37
CA TRP A 712 -10.30 37.77 85.12
C TRP A 712 -11.80 37.74 84.77
N GLY A 713 -12.15 37.76 83.50
CA GLY A 713 -13.47 37.71 82.98
C GLY A 713 -13.72 36.56 82.02
N SER A 714 -14.97 36.16 81.89
CA SER A 714 -15.42 35.26 80.81
C SER A 714 -16.77 35.78 80.33
N TYR A 715 -16.82 36.18 79.09
CA TYR A 715 -17.99 36.77 78.48
C TYR A 715 -18.28 36.19 77.12
N THR A 716 -19.55 36.14 76.76
CA THR A 716 -19.97 35.79 75.40
C THR A 716 -20.80 36.95 74.82
N ILE A 717 -20.49 37.37 73.61
CA ILE A 717 -21.32 38.25 72.79
C ILE A 717 -22.26 37.36 71.98
N GLN A 718 -23.56 37.63 72.03
CA GLN A 718 -24.60 36.92 71.26
C GLN A 718 -25.53 37.93 70.55
N GLU A 719 -25.89 37.61 69.35
CA GLU A 719 -26.91 38.33 68.60
C GLU A 719 -28.31 37.89 69.05
N GLY A 720 -29.22 38.81 69.19
CA GLY A 720 -30.65 38.62 69.25
C GLY A 720 -31.34 39.23 68.06
N GLU A 721 -32.66 39.01 67.94
CA GLU A 721 -33.42 39.53 66.77
C GLU A 721 -33.27 41.05 66.60
N ASN A 722 -33.22 41.80 67.69
CA ASN A 722 -33.16 43.26 67.62
C ASN A 722 -32.03 43.87 68.47
N ASP A 723 -31.28 43.05 69.18
CA ASP A 723 -30.31 43.53 70.18
C ASP A 723 -29.06 42.64 70.19
N LEU A 724 -27.95 43.22 70.67
CA LEU A 724 -26.73 42.52 70.97
C LEU A 724 -26.58 42.38 72.46
N PHE A 725 -26.28 41.14 72.90
CA PHE A 725 -26.18 40.80 74.32
C PHE A 725 -24.79 40.42 74.74
N LEU A 726 -24.42 40.74 76.00
CA LEU A 726 -23.20 40.32 76.63
C LEU A 726 -23.53 39.43 77.84
N LEU A 727 -23.15 38.19 77.77
CA LEU A 727 -23.32 37.22 78.87
C LEU A 727 -22.04 37.19 79.69
N ASN A 728 -22.17 37.30 81.02
CA ASN A 728 -21.07 37.00 81.92
C ASN A 728 -21.13 35.54 82.30
N ASN A 729 -20.24 34.72 81.75
CA ASN A 729 -20.23 33.25 81.92
C ASN A 729 -19.84 32.84 83.34
N ARG A 730 -19.26 33.72 84.17
CA ARG A 730 -18.91 33.41 85.53
C ARG A 730 -20.08 33.47 86.51
N ASN A 731 -20.98 34.38 86.33
CA ASN A 731 -22.08 34.60 87.26
C ASN A 731 -23.47 34.53 86.65
N GLY A 732 -23.55 34.23 85.37
CA GLY A 732 -24.80 34.09 84.62
C GLY A 732 -25.53 35.40 84.31
N LYS A 733 -25.01 36.54 84.67
CA LYS A 733 -25.64 37.84 84.38
C LYS A 733 -25.62 38.14 82.94
N LYS A 734 -26.70 38.69 82.43
CA LYS A 734 -26.90 39.07 81.04
C LYS A 734 -27.00 40.60 80.95
N TYR A 735 -26.34 41.16 80.01
CA TYR A 735 -26.36 42.62 79.73
C TYR A 735 -26.78 42.83 78.31
N LYS A 736 -27.47 43.93 78.02
CA LYS A 736 -27.82 44.39 76.69
C LYS A 736 -26.92 45.53 76.31
N PHE A 737 -26.39 45.55 75.12
CA PHE A 737 -25.70 46.72 74.63
C PHE A 737 -26.68 47.85 74.34
N ASN A 738 -26.42 49.06 74.87
CA ASN A 738 -27.20 50.24 74.53
C ASN A 738 -26.74 50.73 73.11
N LEU A 739 -27.54 50.36 72.14
CA LEU A 739 -27.27 50.78 70.77
C LEU A 739 -28.19 51.95 70.41
N THR A 740 -27.63 52.95 69.70
CA THR A 740 -28.41 54.05 69.14
C THR A 740 -28.41 53.88 67.66
N GLU A 741 -29.59 53.87 67.06
CA GLU A 741 -29.76 53.85 65.63
C GLU A 741 -29.16 55.12 65.01
N VAL A 742 -28.33 54.96 64.04
CA VAL A 742 -27.77 56.03 63.22
C VAL A 742 -28.28 55.84 61.77
N ASN A 743 -28.91 56.87 61.25
CA ASN A 743 -29.37 56.91 59.89
C ASN A 743 -28.27 57.08 58.88
#